data_fe870e3ad58c35e1b611c0071e7a5e38
#
_entry.id   fe870e3ad58c35e1b611c0071e7a5e38
#
_cell.length_a   1.000
_cell.length_b   1.000
_cell.length_c   1.000
_cell.angle_alpha   90.00
_cell.angle_beta   90.00
_cell.angle_gamma   90.00
#
_symmetry.space_group_name_H-M   'P 1'
#
loop_
_entity.id
_entity.type
_entity.pdbx_description
1 polymer ?
#
loop_
_entity_poly.entity_id
_entity_poly.type
_entity_poly.pdbx_seq_one_letter_code
_entity_poly.pdbx_strand_id
1 'polypeptide(L)'
;MNIDSALEDSQGFFGKIANRAAHRPESAMATSASKNAMLLIQNFEESGRGWFWSTDSEGLITYISASVGELLGTSTDALIGTAFAHLFQQSDETAGHQRTLPFILRKQSKFDDLPLQAAKPGEDEVWWAVSGRPFFHSANKFGGYRGSGADITVQRMNAKDNSRLATYDSLTGLLNRFRMSKLLDTTLSAFKHQRRACSVMLIDLDRFKQVNDTLGHPAGDALLKQVAERLIKVVGDREKIGRLGGDEFQIILQDVDDRGTLGDLADKIIKSLSHPYSVDGSRCIIGASVGIAVSPFDGQSSEDLIRNADLALYAAKGGGRGRFRFYSSELLQVAEDRRVLEEDLRDALANNQIWLAYQPVVDAKTNAVTGFEALIRWNHPERGHISPALFIPIAEETNLIGELGEWALQKACEQAAKWPGKLRVAVNVSPIQFANDLLPKIIESALATSGLPPERLELEITEGVFLQESADTDSMFQALKNIGVRLALDDFGTGYSSLGYLRTAPFDKIKIDQSFVRTATEPGSRNGAIIAAIVALAEALDMDTTAEGIESLDQLEMIRGLNVSHVQGYIYSQAVSNEELLERLQAGEWKITPTGPAVTRGDRHSMFRKIGVIHENHCYNVVLRNLSVSGALIEGIVNVPEGTNFVLDFGDGQLAVSTVVRSMGHQQGIEFEERLVNDGNGGLCTSRRISPYMLAAAGMPITNLPPGYYQNTDAEPRPKTLPIFSTAGDWKSG
;
A
#
# COMPACT_ATOMS: atom_id res chain seq x y z
N MET A 1 16.56 -37.35 -2.00
CA MET A 1 17.02 -38.70 -1.68
C MET A 1 16.09 -39.24 -0.63
N ASN A 2 15.41 -40.34 -0.96
CA ASN A 2 14.25 -40.87 -0.21
C ASN A 2 14.62 -41.29 1.21
N ILE A 3 13.97 -40.72 2.20
CA ILE A 3 14.09 -41.05 3.63
C ILE A 3 13.38 -42.36 3.97
N ASP A 4 12.47 -42.83 3.11
CA ASP A 4 11.67 -44.06 3.29
C ASP A 4 12.51 -45.34 3.17
N SER A 5 13.66 -45.33 2.46
CA SER A 5 14.47 -46.53 2.28
C SER A 5 15.34 -46.91 3.50
N ALA A 6 15.58 -45.95 4.41
CA ALA A 6 16.39 -46.20 5.61
C ALA A 6 15.59 -46.79 6.81
N LEU A 7 14.27 -46.63 6.79
CA LEU A 7 13.33 -47.13 7.81
C LEU A 7 12.90 -48.59 7.56
N GLU A 8 12.81 -49.01 6.29
CA GLU A 8 12.46 -50.42 5.96
C GLU A 8 13.58 -51.42 6.31
N ASP A 9 14.84 -51.03 6.19
CA ASP A 9 15.98 -51.92 6.51
C ASP A 9 16.15 -52.15 8.02
N SER A 10 15.73 -51.23 8.89
CA SER A 10 15.85 -51.40 10.36
C SER A 10 14.78 -52.35 10.90
N GLN A 11 13.57 -52.39 10.35
CA GLN A 11 12.51 -53.31 10.80
C GLN A 11 12.76 -54.77 10.41
N GLY A 12 13.43 -55.00 9.28
CA GLY A 12 13.78 -56.33 8.82
C GLY A 12 14.90 -57.03 9.65
N PHE A 13 15.82 -56.26 10.21
CA PHE A 13 16.99 -56.77 10.92
C PHE A 13 16.68 -57.21 12.35
N PHE A 14 15.91 -56.42 13.10
CA PHE A 14 15.55 -56.70 14.49
C PHE A 14 14.49 -57.81 14.62
N GLY A 15 13.56 -57.90 13.70
CA GLY A 15 12.58 -58.99 13.65
C GLY A 15 13.23 -60.33 13.43
N LYS A 16 14.31 -60.40 12.68
CA LYS A 16 15.07 -61.65 12.42
C LYS A 16 15.96 -62.07 13.59
N ILE A 17 16.49 -61.15 14.35
CA ILE A 17 17.32 -61.47 15.54
C ILE A 17 16.46 -61.99 16.70
N ALA A 18 15.29 -61.38 16.94
CA ALA A 18 14.37 -61.82 18.01
C ALA A 18 13.76 -63.20 17.77
N ASN A 19 13.50 -63.62 16.51
CA ASN A 19 12.98 -64.92 16.20
C ASN A 19 14.02 -66.05 16.17
N ARG A 20 15.33 -65.73 16.01
CA ARG A 20 16.41 -66.74 16.08
C ARG A 20 16.80 -67.12 17.50
N ALA A 21 16.54 -66.26 18.50
CA ALA A 21 16.87 -66.55 19.90
C ALA A 21 15.86 -67.47 20.62
N ALA A 22 14.69 -67.76 20.00
CA ALA A 22 13.59 -68.51 20.65
C ALA A 22 13.62 -70.03 20.45
N HIS A 23 14.46 -70.59 19.61
CA HIS A 23 14.51 -72.04 19.35
C HIS A 23 15.95 -72.59 19.18
N ARG A 24 16.63 -72.92 20.28
CA ARG A 24 17.67 -73.98 20.34
C ARG A 24 18.03 -74.32 21.80
N PRO A 25 18.40 -75.59 22.08
CA PRO A 25 18.64 -76.09 23.46
C PRO A 25 19.97 -75.60 24.00
N GLU A 26 20.01 -75.56 25.36
CA GLU A 26 21.14 -75.16 26.19
C GLU A 26 22.48 -75.87 25.86
N SER A 27 23.43 -75.11 25.30
CA SER A 27 24.81 -75.49 25.20
C SER A 27 25.70 -74.23 25.27
N ALA A 28 26.99 -74.38 25.53
CA ALA A 28 27.96 -73.29 25.70
C ALA A 28 27.98 -72.22 24.57
N MET A 29 27.39 -72.48 23.42
CA MET A 29 27.15 -71.48 22.35
C MET A 29 26.04 -70.43 22.69
N ALA A 30 25.11 -70.77 23.54
CA ALA A 30 24.04 -69.82 23.97
C ALA A 30 24.61 -68.69 24.82
N THR A 31 25.66 -68.96 25.60
CA THR A 31 26.31 -67.92 26.43
C THR A 31 27.10 -66.89 25.59
N SER A 32 27.69 -67.30 24.45
CA SER A 32 28.44 -66.41 23.56
C SER A 32 27.45 -65.54 22.70
N ALA A 33 26.35 -66.13 22.24
CA ALA A 33 25.31 -65.37 21.48
C ALA A 33 24.63 -64.39 22.39
N SER A 34 24.35 -64.72 23.67
CA SER A 34 23.77 -63.79 24.66
C SER A 34 24.73 -62.64 24.99
N LYS A 35 26.03 -62.91 25.14
CA LYS A 35 27.00 -61.81 25.33
C LYS A 35 27.16 -60.91 24.14
N ASN A 36 27.15 -61.43 22.92
CA ASN A 36 27.16 -60.60 21.71
C ASN A 36 25.87 -59.77 21.52
N ALA A 37 24.71 -60.33 21.87
CA ALA A 37 23.46 -59.57 21.84
C ALA A 37 23.46 -58.44 22.87
N MET A 38 24.01 -58.69 24.07
CA MET A 38 24.12 -57.68 25.11
C MET A 38 25.09 -56.55 24.70
N LEU A 39 26.21 -56.88 24.08
CA LEU A 39 27.18 -55.92 23.53
C LEU A 39 26.55 -55.06 22.39
N LEU A 40 25.73 -55.67 21.55
CA LEU A 40 25.03 -54.91 20.49
C LEU A 40 23.98 -53.94 21.06
N ILE A 41 23.25 -54.33 22.07
CA ILE A 41 22.31 -53.46 22.80
C ILE A 41 23.09 -52.32 23.45
N GLN A 42 24.18 -52.63 24.15
CA GLN A 42 25.02 -51.62 24.82
C GLN A 42 25.64 -50.62 23.82
N ASN A 43 26.17 -51.09 22.70
CA ASN A 43 26.68 -50.24 21.64
C ASN A 43 25.58 -49.36 21.00
N PHE A 44 24.35 -49.85 20.88
CA PHE A 44 23.22 -49.07 20.39
C PHE A 44 22.83 -47.97 21.39
N GLU A 45 22.77 -48.26 22.66
CA GLU A 45 22.51 -47.29 23.74
C GLU A 45 23.63 -46.23 23.80
N GLU A 46 24.91 -46.65 23.78
CA GLU A 46 26.05 -45.74 23.77
C GLU A 46 26.14 -44.87 22.53
N SER A 47 25.58 -45.32 21.41
CA SER A 47 25.49 -44.51 20.17
C SER A 47 24.50 -43.35 20.23
N GLY A 48 23.69 -43.25 21.29
CA GLY A 48 22.66 -42.22 21.47
C GLY A 48 21.48 -42.32 20.49
N ARG A 49 21.37 -43.42 19.71
CA ARG A 49 20.31 -43.58 18.70
C ARG A 49 18.97 -43.99 19.28
N GLY A 50 18.94 -44.46 20.53
CA GLY A 50 17.73 -44.88 21.21
C GLY A 50 18.03 -45.57 22.54
N TRP A 51 16.98 -45.96 23.23
CA TRP A 51 17.00 -46.60 24.51
C TRP A 51 15.99 -47.74 24.54
N PHE A 52 16.21 -48.72 25.48
CA PHE A 52 15.35 -49.88 25.64
C PHE A 52 14.68 -49.88 27.02
N TRP A 53 13.54 -50.56 27.09
CA TRP A 53 12.79 -50.72 28.30
C TRP A 53 12.02 -52.02 28.36
N SER A 54 11.74 -52.48 29.56
CA SER A 54 10.83 -53.57 29.82
C SER A 54 10.04 -53.34 31.10
N THR A 55 8.84 -53.93 31.17
CA THR A 55 7.98 -53.90 32.35
C THR A 55 7.56 -55.33 32.73
N ASP A 56 7.07 -55.47 33.96
CA ASP A 56 6.36 -56.65 34.41
C ASP A 56 4.87 -56.60 33.97
N SER A 57 4.10 -57.60 34.43
CA SER A 57 2.68 -57.71 34.13
C SER A 57 1.82 -56.58 34.71
N GLU A 58 2.30 -55.86 35.70
CA GLU A 58 1.62 -54.73 36.36
C GLU A 58 2.00 -53.38 35.71
N GLY A 59 2.97 -53.41 34.77
CA GLY A 59 3.45 -52.20 34.07
C GLY A 59 4.57 -51.47 34.81
N LEU A 60 5.17 -52.14 35.81
CA LEU A 60 6.29 -51.58 36.55
C LEU A 60 7.60 -51.87 35.75
N ILE A 61 8.48 -50.90 35.73
CA ILE A 61 9.73 -50.97 34.99
C ILE A 61 10.64 -52.03 35.56
N THR A 62 11.05 -53.02 34.76
CA THR A 62 12.02 -54.08 35.11
C THR A 62 13.38 -53.86 34.48
N TYR A 63 13.45 -53.10 33.42
CA TYR A 63 14.67 -52.64 32.75
C TYR A 63 14.45 -51.32 32.08
N ILE A 64 15.44 -50.45 32.14
CA ILE A 64 15.48 -49.21 31.38
C ILE A 64 16.93 -48.83 31.13
N SER A 65 17.23 -48.27 29.92
CA SER A 65 18.58 -47.83 29.57
C SER A 65 19.07 -46.70 30.47
N ALA A 66 20.36 -46.67 30.79
CA ALA A 66 20.97 -45.67 31.67
C ALA A 66 20.78 -44.23 31.19
N SER A 67 20.81 -44.02 29.90
CA SER A 67 20.60 -42.73 29.26
C SER A 67 19.26 -42.06 29.60
N VAL A 68 18.21 -42.84 29.92
CA VAL A 68 16.92 -42.31 30.35
C VAL A 68 17.01 -41.71 31.74
N GLY A 69 17.71 -42.37 32.65
CA GLY A 69 17.93 -41.86 34.01
C GLY A 69 18.73 -40.55 34.00
N GLU A 70 19.80 -40.50 33.23
CA GLU A 70 20.65 -39.31 33.04
C GLU A 70 19.83 -38.13 32.51
N LEU A 71 18.97 -38.36 31.52
CA LEU A 71 18.14 -37.32 30.90
C LEU A 71 17.04 -36.82 31.83
N LEU A 72 16.47 -37.69 32.67
CA LEU A 72 15.47 -37.34 33.67
C LEU A 72 16.08 -36.81 34.99
N GLY A 73 17.41 -36.77 35.09
CA GLY A 73 18.12 -36.32 36.31
C GLY A 73 17.94 -37.24 37.52
N THR A 74 17.72 -38.55 37.29
CA THR A 74 17.53 -39.56 38.34
C THR A 74 18.33 -40.81 38.04
N SER A 75 18.61 -41.65 39.07
CA SER A 75 19.29 -42.92 38.82
C SER A 75 18.37 -43.96 38.20
N THR A 76 18.89 -44.84 37.35
CA THR A 76 18.13 -45.97 36.80
C THR A 76 17.56 -46.89 37.87
N ASP A 77 18.27 -47.08 38.98
CA ASP A 77 17.78 -47.89 40.10
C ASP A 77 16.52 -47.29 40.77
N ALA A 78 16.41 -45.95 40.74
CA ALA A 78 15.22 -45.29 41.28
C ALA A 78 14.01 -45.40 40.34
N LEU A 79 14.22 -45.65 39.06
CA LEU A 79 13.18 -45.88 38.08
C LEU A 79 12.68 -47.31 38.04
N ILE A 80 13.51 -48.28 38.40
CA ILE A 80 13.10 -49.70 38.50
C ILE A 80 12.03 -49.87 39.55
N GLY A 81 10.94 -50.55 39.18
CA GLY A 81 9.77 -50.77 40.06
C GLY A 81 8.77 -49.61 40.05
N THR A 82 9.05 -48.52 39.35
CA THR A 82 8.04 -47.46 39.11
C THR A 82 7.19 -47.77 37.89
N ALA A 83 5.99 -47.17 37.82
CA ALA A 83 5.12 -47.35 36.65
C ALA A 83 5.72 -46.67 35.41
N PHE A 84 5.77 -47.40 34.31
CA PHE A 84 6.34 -46.90 33.05
C PHE A 84 5.67 -45.60 32.54
N ALA A 85 4.38 -45.49 32.81
CA ALA A 85 3.61 -44.27 32.44
C ALA A 85 4.09 -43.00 33.16
N HIS A 86 4.77 -43.13 34.31
CA HIS A 86 5.27 -41.96 35.06
C HIS A 86 6.51 -41.30 34.40
N LEU A 87 7.15 -41.94 33.43
CA LEU A 87 8.20 -41.33 32.65
C LEU A 87 7.73 -40.24 31.72
N PHE A 88 6.40 -40.06 31.53
CA PHE A 88 5.84 -39.18 30.56
C PHE A 88 4.87 -38.18 31.20
N GLN A 89 4.85 -36.96 30.67
CA GLN A 89 3.86 -35.95 31.06
C GLN A 89 2.47 -36.28 30.47
N GLN A 90 1.45 -36.05 31.26
CA GLN A 90 0.05 -36.06 30.76
C GLN A 90 -0.19 -34.73 30.04
N SER A 91 -0.10 -34.70 28.72
CA SER A 91 -0.42 -33.50 27.93
C SER A 91 -1.83 -33.59 27.35
N ASP A 92 -2.54 -32.44 27.33
CA ASP A 92 -3.88 -32.31 26.71
C ASP A 92 -3.85 -32.54 25.18
N GLU A 93 -2.71 -32.39 24.53
CA GLU A 93 -2.56 -32.68 23.09
C GLU A 93 -2.80 -34.16 22.74
N THR A 94 -2.66 -35.08 23.70
CA THR A 94 -2.95 -36.50 23.52
C THR A 94 -4.42 -36.85 23.81
N ALA A 95 -5.20 -35.94 24.35
CA ALA A 95 -6.61 -36.19 24.72
C ALA A 95 -7.57 -36.37 23.53
N GLY A 96 -7.17 -35.94 22.34
CA GLY A 96 -7.97 -36.08 21.10
C GLY A 96 -7.82 -37.43 20.38
N HIS A 97 -6.82 -38.24 20.70
CA HIS A 97 -6.58 -39.55 20.08
C HIS A 97 -6.96 -40.66 21.06
N GLN A 98 -7.86 -41.55 20.66
CA GLN A 98 -8.39 -42.68 21.44
C GLN A 98 -7.31 -43.70 21.92
N ARG A 99 -6.01 -43.37 21.92
CA ARG A 99 -4.91 -44.26 22.23
C ARG A 99 -3.91 -43.61 23.18
N THR A 100 -4.30 -43.33 24.43
CA THR A 100 -3.36 -42.93 25.47
C THR A 100 -2.51 -44.13 25.88
N LEU A 101 -1.21 -43.89 26.26
CA LEU A 101 -0.29 -44.96 26.69
C LEU A 101 -0.92 -45.87 27.76
N PRO A 102 -1.57 -45.36 28.83
CA PRO A 102 -2.21 -46.24 29.83
C PRO A 102 -3.31 -47.12 29.25
N PHE A 103 -4.07 -46.63 28.24
CA PHE A 103 -5.11 -47.44 27.60
C PHE A 103 -4.51 -48.54 26.70
N ILE A 104 -3.42 -48.26 25.99
CA ILE A 104 -2.72 -49.22 25.15
C ILE A 104 -2.11 -50.35 26.00
N LEU A 105 -1.48 -49.98 27.15
CA LEU A 105 -0.86 -50.92 28.06
C LEU A 105 -1.93 -51.84 28.68
N ARG A 106 -3.08 -51.31 29.12
CA ARG A 106 -4.20 -52.09 29.63
C ARG A 106 -4.79 -53.08 28.64
N LYS A 107 -4.84 -52.68 27.34
CA LYS A 107 -5.35 -53.53 26.24
C LYS A 107 -4.34 -54.58 25.80
N GLN A 108 -3.16 -54.58 26.34
CA GLN A 108 -2.06 -55.48 25.94
C GLN A 108 -1.82 -55.42 24.41
N SER A 109 -1.93 -54.23 23.82
CA SER A 109 -1.78 -54.02 22.38
C SER A 109 -0.37 -53.56 22.07
N LYS A 110 0.15 -53.96 20.91
CA LYS A 110 1.39 -53.41 20.37
C LYS A 110 1.21 -51.96 19.96
N PHE A 111 2.25 -51.16 20.08
CA PHE A 111 2.31 -49.79 19.57
C PHE A 111 3.72 -49.53 19.01
N ASP A 112 3.76 -48.73 17.99
CA ASP A 112 5.00 -48.38 17.30
C ASP A 112 5.04 -46.81 17.21
N ASP A 113 6.19 -46.23 17.51
CA ASP A 113 6.56 -44.82 17.39
C ASP A 113 5.55 -43.83 18.00
N LEU A 114 5.01 -44.19 19.18
CA LEU A 114 4.08 -43.31 19.91
C LEU A 114 4.82 -42.07 20.45
N PRO A 115 4.50 -40.85 20.01
CA PRO A 115 5.18 -39.65 20.49
C PRO A 115 4.72 -39.30 21.91
N LEU A 116 5.66 -39.30 22.86
CA LEU A 116 5.39 -39.00 24.26
C LEU A 116 6.37 -37.94 24.77
N GLN A 117 5.89 -36.99 25.56
CA GLN A 117 6.72 -35.99 26.22
C GLN A 117 7.31 -36.58 27.51
N ALA A 118 8.62 -36.50 27.67
CA ALA A 118 9.31 -36.98 28.88
C ALA A 118 8.93 -36.11 30.10
N ALA A 119 8.78 -36.73 31.27
CA ALA A 119 8.55 -36.03 32.54
C ALA A 119 9.88 -35.47 33.10
N LYS A 120 10.63 -34.69 32.30
CA LYS A 120 11.88 -34.05 32.69
C LYS A 120 11.63 -32.83 33.57
N PRO A 121 12.31 -32.64 34.70
CA PRO A 121 12.26 -31.38 35.46
C PRO A 121 12.99 -30.28 34.66
N GLY A 122 12.38 -29.10 34.52
CA GLY A 122 12.97 -27.95 33.85
C GLY A 122 12.13 -27.43 32.68
N GLU A 123 12.62 -26.39 32.01
CA GLU A 123 11.90 -25.73 30.88
C GLU A 123 12.12 -26.45 29.52
N ASP A 124 13.10 -27.34 29.42
CA ASP A 124 13.40 -28.02 28.16
C ASP A 124 12.43 -29.15 27.88
N GLU A 125 11.61 -29.04 26.86
CA GLU A 125 10.75 -30.13 26.40
C GLU A 125 11.57 -31.21 25.68
N VAL A 126 11.47 -32.48 26.18
CA VAL A 126 12.06 -33.64 25.52
C VAL A 126 10.94 -34.55 25.00
N TRP A 127 11.04 -34.97 23.75
CA TRP A 127 10.03 -35.82 23.11
C TRP A 127 10.67 -37.14 22.65
N TRP A 128 10.01 -38.24 23.01
CA TRP A 128 10.42 -39.59 22.62
C TRP A 128 9.41 -40.26 21.72
N ALA A 129 9.83 -40.91 20.66
CA ALA A 129 9.05 -41.93 19.95
C ALA A 129 9.23 -43.25 20.65
N VAL A 130 8.19 -43.75 21.28
CA VAL A 130 8.21 -44.95 22.10
C VAL A 130 7.44 -46.08 21.41
N SER A 131 8.10 -47.24 21.28
CA SER A 131 7.49 -48.45 20.71
C SER A 131 7.50 -49.56 21.74
N GLY A 132 6.43 -50.39 21.76
CA GLY A 132 6.30 -51.46 22.75
C GLY A 132 5.48 -52.66 22.24
N ARG A 133 5.93 -53.82 22.63
CA ARG A 133 5.24 -55.09 22.33
C ARG A 133 4.98 -55.89 23.59
N PRO A 134 3.76 -56.42 23.78
CA PRO A 134 3.47 -57.31 24.90
C PRO A 134 4.24 -58.64 24.72
N PHE A 135 4.74 -59.18 25.78
CA PHE A 135 5.30 -60.53 25.78
C PHE A 135 4.55 -61.43 26.78
N PHE A 136 4.56 -62.71 26.49
CA PHE A 136 3.81 -63.71 27.24
C PHE A 136 4.78 -64.82 27.66
N HIS A 137 4.61 -65.34 28.89
CA HIS A 137 5.31 -66.53 29.38
C HIS A 137 4.66 -67.81 28.85
N SER A 138 5.29 -68.97 29.11
CA SER A 138 4.72 -70.30 28.83
C SER A 138 3.33 -70.41 29.48
N ALA A 139 2.34 -70.87 28.73
CA ALA A 139 0.90 -70.91 29.07
C ALA A 139 0.11 -69.59 28.81
N ASN A 140 0.57 -68.72 27.92
CA ASN A 140 -0.12 -67.51 27.47
C ASN A 140 -0.42 -66.50 28.60
N LYS A 141 0.36 -66.55 29.70
CA LYS A 141 0.26 -65.59 30.79
C LYS A 141 1.02 -64.33 30.44
N PHE A 142 0.34 -63.15 30.47
CA PHE A 142 0.93 -61.84 30.20
C PHE A 142 2.14 -61.60 31.11
N GLY A 143 3.27 -61.31 30.52
CA GLY A 143 4.53 -61.10 31.27
C GLY A 143 4.94 -59.63 31.37
N GLY A 144 4.32 -58.76 30.60
CA GLY A 144 4.66 -57.35 30.52
C GLY A 144 4.92 -56.85 29.13
N TYR A 145 5.64 -55.77 29.00
CA TYR A 145 6.04 -55.16 27.75
C TYR A 145 7.55 -55.10 27.59
N ARG A 146 8.00 -55.14 26.34
CA ARG A 146 9.40 -54.84 25.94
C ARG A 146 9.35 -53.86 24.77
N GLY A 147 10.24 -52.88 24.80
CA GLY A 147 10.21 -51.87 23.76
C GLY A 147 11.49 -51.03 23.68
N SER A 148 11.44 -50.08 22.83
CA SER A 148 12.48 -49.07 22.60
C SER A 148 11.90 -47.66 22.57
N GLY A 149 12.75 -46.69 22.76
CA GLY A 149 12.44 -45.26 22.55
C GLY A 149 13.58 -44.61 21.81
N ALA A 150 13.27 -43.60 21.06
CA ALA A 150 14.22 -42.73 20.38
C ALA A 150 13.90 -41.27 20.66
N ASP A 151 14.90 -40.43 20.79
CA ASP A 151 14.72 -39.00 20.95
C ASP A 151 14.32 -38.38 19.61
N ILE A 152 13.16 -37.73 19.56
CA ILE A 152 12.61 -37.04 18.40
C ILE A 152 12.47 -35.53 18.66
N THR A 153 13.09 -35.02 19.71
CA THR A 153 12.96 -33.60 20.13
C THR A 153 13.36 -32.66 18.99
N VAL A 154 14.54 -32.85 18.41
CA VAL A 154 15.04 -32.03 17.30
C VAL A 154 14.16 -32.18 16.07
N GLN A 155 13.72 -33.40 15.74
CA GLN A 155 12.83 -33.63 14.60
C GLN A 155 11.48 -32.94 14.77
N ARG A 156 10.94 -32.97 15.98
CA ARG A 156 9.64 -32.36 16.28
C ARG A 156 9.73 -30.83 16.35
N MET A 157 10.82 -30.30 16.93
CA MET A 157 11.11 -28.85 16.88
C MET A 157 11.26 -28.36 15.44
N ASN A 158 12.06 -29.03 14.64
CA ASN A 158 12.24 -28.71 13.22
C ASN A 158 10.91 -28.80 12.44
N ALA A 159 10.08 -29.81 12.72
CA ALA A 159 8.77 -29.94 12.08
C ALA A 159 7.83 -28.79 12.50
N LYS A 160 7.84 -28.39 13.78
CA LYS A 160 7.06 -27.25 14.31
C LYS A 160 7.56 -25.93 13.71
N ASP A 161 8.88 -25.74 13.64
CA ASP A 161 9.49 -24.56 13.04
C ASP A 161 9.26 -24.50 11.53
N ASN A 162 9.39 -25.61 10.82
CA ASN A 162 9.07 -25.70 9.41
C ASN A 162 7.59 -25.39 9.13
N SER A 163 6.69 -25.90 9.97
CA SER A 163 5.25 -25.59 9.86
C SER A 163 4.96 -24.11 10.13
N ARG A 164 5.69 -23.52 11.09
CA ARG A 164 5.56 -22.08 11.39
C ARG A 164 6.11 -21.23 10.24
N LEU A 165 7.28 -21.55 9.71
CA LEU A 165 7.88 -20.86 8.55
C LEU A 165 7.05 -21.04 7.28
N ALA A 166 6.40 -22.18 7.11
CA ALA A 166 5.47 -22.39 5.99
C ALA A 166 4.19 -21.53 6.08
N THR A 167 3.84 -21.02 7.27
CA THR A 167 2.59 -20.30 7.51
C THR A 167 2.80 -18.82 7.79
N TYR A 168 3.85 -18.46 8.55
CA TYR A 168 4.05 -17.11 9.07
C TYR A 168 5.35 -16.49 8.53
N ASP A 169 5.36 -15.16 8.42
CA ASP A 169 6.57 -14.37 8.19
C ASP A 169 7.45 -14.39 9.44
N SER A 170 8.71 -14.73 9.27
CA SER A 170 9.64 -14.93 10.39
C SER A 170 9.95 -13.65 11.17
N LEU A 171 9.87 -12.49 10.53
CA LEU A 171 10.19 -11.19 11.15
C LEU A 171 9.01 -10.63 11.95
N THR A 172 7.82 -10.58 11.33
CA THR A 172 6.64 -9.92 11.88
C THR A 172 5.69 -10.87 12.59
N GLY A 173 5.79 -12.17 12.28
CA GLY A 173 4.90 -13.20 12.77
C GLY A 173 3.47 -13.10 12.21
N LEU A 174 3.21 -12.27 11.23
CA LEU A 174 1.97 -12.25 10.42
C LEU A 174 1.95 -13.44 9.45
N LEU A 175 0.84 -13.67 8.78
CA LEU A 175 0.79 -14.66 7.71
C LEU A 175 1.80 -14.31 6.61
N ASN A 176 2.49 -15.32 6.06
CA ASN A 176 3.40 -15.11 4.95
C ASN A 176 2.64 -15.07 3.59
N ARG A 177 3.31 -14.68 2.52
CA ARG A 177 2.77 -14.59 1.15
C ARG A 177 2.05 -15.88 0.73
N PHE A 178 2.66 -17.04 0.99
CA PHE A 178 2.10 -18.33 0.60
C PHE A 178 0.76 -18.60 1.31
N ARG A 179 0.71 -18.36 2.61
CA ARG A 179 -0.51 -18.57 3.40
C ARG A 179 -1.62 -17.59 3.04
N MET A 180 -1.28 -16.33 2.75
CA MET A 180 -2.23 -15.32 2.28
C MET A 180 -2.85 -15.70 0.94
N SER A 181 -2.04 -16.12 -0.04
CA SER A 181 -2.55 -16.59 -1.32
C SER A 181 -3.51 -17.77 -1.14
N LYS A 182 -3.14 -18.78 -0.35
CA LYS A 182 -3.99 -19.95 -0.08
C LYS A 182 -5.29 -19.58 0.67
N LEU A 183 -5.22 -18.61 1.59
CA LEU A 183 -6.38 -18.10 2.31
C LEU A 183 -7.35 -17.43 1.34
N LEU A 184 -6.83 -16.57 0.46
CA LEU A 184 -7.64 -15.88 -0.55
C LEU A 184 -8.31 -16.86 -1.51
N ASP A 185 -7.56 -17.83 -2.07
CA ASP A 185 -8.09 -18.86 -2.97
C ASP A 185 -9.22 -19.67 -2.31
N THR A 186 -9.02 -20.08 -1.06
CA THR A 186 -10.01 -20.84 -0.31
C THR A 186 -11.26 -20.00 -0.04
N THR A 187 -11.07 -18.72 0.33
CA THR A 187 -12.17 -17.79 0.60
C THR A 187 -12.98 -17.54 -0.66
N LEU A 188 -12.33 -17.20 -1.77
CA LEU A 188 -13.02 -16.92 -3.04
C LEU A 188 -13.76 -18.16 -3.56
N SER A 189 -13.15 -19.34 -3.46
CA SER A 189 -13.80 -20.60 -3.87
C SER A 189 -15.06 -20.89 -3.03
N ALA A 190 -15.00 -20.72 -1.72
CA ALA A 190 -16.15 -20.89 -0.84
C ALA A 190 -17.24 -19.84 -1.10
N PHE A 191 -16.86 -18.60 -1.36
CA PHE A 191 -17.79 -17.47 -1.50
C PHE A 191 -18.47 -17.41 -2.87
N LYS A 192 -17.81 -17.90 -3.93
CA LYS A 192 -18.39 -17.97 -5.28
C LYS A 192 -19.75 -18.68 -5.31
N HIS A 193 -19.86 -19.80 -4.60
CA HIS A 193 -21.12 -20.56 -4.51
C HIS A 193 -22.16 -19.90 -3.61
N GLN A 194 -21.74 -19.12 -2.62
CA GLN A 194 -22.62 -18.48 -1.64
C GLN A 194 -22.95 -17.03 -1.99
N ARG A 195 -22.40 -16.48 -3.08
CA ARG A 195 -22.52 -15.07 -3.51
C ARG A 195 -22.11 -14.08 -2.41
N ARG A 196 -21.10 -14.44 -1.61
CA ARG A 196 -20.56 -13.59 -0.55
C ARG A 196 -19.43 -12.71 -1.10
N ALA A 197 -19.24 -11.55 -0.50
CA ALA A 197 -18.19 -10.62 -0.89
C ALA A 197 -16.88 -10.92 -0.15
N CYS A 198 -15.75 -10.60 -0.80
CA CYS A 198 -14.43 -10.63 -0.21
C CYS A 198 -13.64 -9.41 -0.69
N SER A 199 -13.05 -8.68 0.24
CA SER A 199 -12.23 -7.52 -0.09
C SER A 199 -10.77 -7.77 0.24
N VAL A 200 -9.89 -7.25 -0.61
CA VAL A 200 -8.43 -7.26 -0.44
C VAL A 200 -7.94 -5.83 -0.32
N MET A 201 -7.10 -5.58 0.67
CA MET A 201 -6.33 -4.36 0.79
C MET A 201 -4.85 -4.70 0.65
N LEU A 202 -4.15 -4.06 -0.26
CA LEU A 202 -2.70 -4.06 -0.35
C LEU A 202 -2.18 -2.75 0.25
N ILE A 203 -1.18 -2.87 1.10
CA ILE A 203 -0.59 -1.76 1.83
C ILE A 203 0.89 -1.73 1.55
N ASP A 204 1.43 -0.56 1.27
CA ASP A 204 2.85 -0.32 1.08
C ASP A 204 3.28 0.86 1.96
N LEU A 205 4.44 0.73 2.58
CA LEU A 205 4.96 1.74 3.49
C LEU A 205 5.72 2.82 2.73
N ASP A 206 5.14 4.00 2.68
CA ASP A 206 5.76 5.13 2.01
C ASP A 206 7.09 5.53 2.69
N ARG A 207 8.17 5.65 1.89
CA ARG A 207 9.51 6.04 2.34
C ARG A 207 10.24 5.02 3.23
N PHE A 208 9.80 3.77 3.29
CA PHE A 208 10.47 2.73 4.08
C PHE A 208 11.94 2.53 3.65
N LYS A 209 12.22 2.57 2.34
CA LYS A 209 13.59 2.47 1.82
C LYS A 209 14.50 3.55 2.43
N GLN A 210 14.00 4.78 2.58
CA GLN A 210 14.76 5.89 3.17
C GLN A 210 15.16 5.61 4.63
N VAL A 211 14.29 4.93 5.40
CA VAL A 211 14.63 4.51 6.77
C VAL A 211 15.77 3.49 6.74
N ASN A 212 15.71 2.51 5.83
CA ASN A 212 16.81 1.54 5.67
C ASN A 212 18.12 2.21 5.25
N ASP A 213 18.05 3.13 4.31
CA ASP A 213 19.25 3.83 3.79
C ASP A 213 19.88 4.74 4.87
N THR A 214 19.07 5.32 5.77
CA THR A 214 19.54 6.24 6.81
C THR A 214 19.96 5.56 8.11
N LEU A 215 19.16 4.58 8.60
CA LEU A 215 19.34 3.95 9.91
C LEU A 215 19.80 2.49 9.83
N GLY A 216 19.90 1.94 8.62
CA GLY A 216 20.30 0.56 8.36
C GLY A 216 19.16 -0.45 8.47
N HIS A 217 19.37 -1.64 7.89
CA HIS A 217 18.39 -2.73 7.85
C HIS A 217 17.85 -3.18 9.23
N PRO A 218 18.67 -3.24 10.32
CA PRO A 218 18.13 -3.60 11.63
C PRO A 218 17.07 -2.66 12.14
N ALA A 219 17.19 -1.35 11.86
CA ALA A 219 16.18 -0.36 12.21
C ALA A 219 14.90 -0.55 11.36
N GLY A 220 15.04 -0.86 10.07
CA GLY A 220 13.91 -1.23 9.22
C GLY A 220 13.17 -2.46 9.73
N ASP A 221 13.88 -3.49 10.18
CA ASP A 221 13.28 -4.69 10.75
C ASP A 221 12.51 -4.40 12.06
N ALA A 222 13.06 -3.56 12.93
CA ALA A 222 12.38 -3.12 14.15
C ALA A 222 11.12 -2.29 13.83
N LEU A 223 11.18 -1.45 12.79
CA LEU A 223 10.05 -0.68 12.29
C LEU A 223 8.94 -1.59 11.76
N LEU A 224 9.27 -2.61 10.95
CA LEU A 224 8.30 -3.57 10.40
C LEU A 224 7.55 -4.35 11.50
N LYS A 225 8.22 -4.69 12.59
CA LYS A 225 7.57 -5.32 13.76
C LYS A 225 6.53 -4.39 14.38
N GLN A 226 6.87 -3.11 14.59
CA GLN A 226 5.94 -2.12 15.14
C GLN A 226 4.77 -1.84 14.17
N VAL A 227 5.01 -1.83 12.85
CA VAL A 227 3.96 -1.73 11.82
C VAL A 227 2.98 -2.89 11.95
N ALA A 228 3.48 -4.13 12.05
CA ALA A 228 2.64 -5.31 12.22
C ALA A 228 1.76 -5.23 13.48
N GLU A 229 2.31 -4.77 14.61
CA GLU A 229 1.56 -4.57 15.85
C GLU A 229 0.45 -3.52 15.70
N ARG A 230 0.74 -2.40 15.01
CA ARG A 230 -0.27 -1.36 14.73
C ARG A 230 -1.37 -1.88 13.80
N LEU A 231 -1.02 -2.66 12.77
CA LEU A 231 -2.00 -3.29 11.89
C LEU A 231 -2.91 -4.25 12.66
N ILE A 232 -2.35 -5.12 13.50
CA ILE A 232 -3.13 -6.05 14.34
C ILE A 232 -4.10 -5.27 15.24
N LYS A 233 -3.64 -4.16 15.83
CA LYS A 233 -4.48 -3.33 16.71
C LYS A 233 -5.64 -2.66 15.98
N VAL A 234 -5.43 -2.22 14.74
CA VAL A 234 -6.47 -1.55 13.94
C VAL A 234 -7.46 -2.54 13.34
N VAL A 235 -6.97 -3.66 12.80
CA VAL A 235 -7.80 -4.69 12.13
C VAL A 235 -8.50 -5.60 13.12
N GLY A 236 -7.90 -5.84 14.30
CA GLY A 236 -8.45 -6.65 15.38
C GLY A 236 -8.30 -8.16 15.20
N ASP A 237 -7.82 -8.64 14.04
CA ASP A 237 -7.66 -10.06 13.75
C ASP A 237 -6.36 -10.30 12.96
N ARG A 238 -5.42 -10.99 13.60
CA ARG A 238 -4.10 -11.29 13.04
C ARG A 238 -4.17 -12.23 11.83
N GLU A 239 -5.14 -13.16 11.81
CA GLU A 239 -5.29 -14.16 10.76
C GLU A 239 -5.84 -13.57 9.45
N LYS A 240 -6.18 -12.28 9.44
CA LYS A 240 -6.57 -11.53 8.24
C LYS A 240 -5.44 -10.74 7.62
N ILE A 241 -4.27 -10.69 8.29
CA ILE A 241 -3.16 -9.81 7.92
C ILE A 241 -1.95 -10.66 7.55
N GLY A 242 -1.33 -10.33 6.43
CA GLY A 242 -0.08 -10.94 5.98
C GLY A 242 0.96 -9.92 5.55
N ARG A 243 2.23 -10.33 5.60
CA ARG A 243 3.33 -9.62 4.98
C ARG A 243 3.76 -10.37 3.73
N LEU A 244 3.77 -9.67 2.59
CA LEU A 244 4.09 -10.27 1.29
C LEU A 244 5.60 -10.28 1.02
N GLY A 245 6.33 -9.37 1.64
CA GLY A 245 7.77 -9.20 1.52
C GLY A 245 8.15 -7.72 1.58
N GLY A 246 9.40 -7.38 1.91
CA GLY A 246 9.81 -5.98 2.02
C GLY A 246 8.90 -5.17 2.95
N ASP A 247 8.31 -4.13 2.40
CA ASP A 247 7.39 -3.18 3.03
C ASP A 247 5.92 -3.39 2.65
N GLU A 248 5.59 -4.52 1.98
CA GLU A 248 4.26 -4.84 1.49
C GLU A 248 3.47 -5.70 2.48
N PHE A 249 2.25 -5.26 2.82
CA PHE A 249 1.29 -5.98 3.64
C PHE A 249 -0.02 -6.20 2.90
N GLN A 250 -0.74 -7.25 3.27
CA GLN A 250 -2.04 -7.60 2.71
C GLN A 250 -3.05 -7.85 3.82
N ILE A 251 -4.29 -7.38 3.61
CA ILE A 251 -5.43 -7.69 4.48
C ILE A 251 -6.53 -8.33 3.62
N ILE A 252 -7.13 -9.41 4.12
CA ILE A 252 -8.28 -10.07 3.50
C ILE A 252 -9.47 -9.93 4.44
N LEU A 253 -10.55 -9.32 3.96
CA LEU A 253 -11.78 -9.08 4.70
C LEU A 253 -12.91 -9.88 4.09
N GLN A 254 -13.46 -10.80 4.87
CA GLN A 254 -14.58 -11.64 4.48
C GLN A 254 -15.90 -10.93 4.78
N ASP A 255 -16.88 -11.04 3.86
CA ASP A 255 -18.22 -10.44 3.97
C ASP A 255 -18.25 -8.92 4.12
N VAL A 256 -17.24 -8.22 3.62
CA VAL A 256 -17.18 -6.76 3.65
C VAL A 256 -17.03 -6.26 2.23
N ASP A 257 -18.06 -5.60 1.70
CA ASP A 257 -18.10 -4.95 0.38
C ASP A 257 -18.51 -3.47 0.43
N ASP A 258 -18.91 -3.01 1.61
CA ASP A 258 -19.27 -1.61 1.84
C ASP A 258 -18.04 -0.71 1.76
N ARG A 259 -18.00 0.15 0.75
CA ARG A 259 -16.87 1.04 0.48
C ARG A 259 -16.67 2.09 1.57
N GLY A 260 -17.74 2.51 2.24
CA GLY A 260 -17.62 3.40 3.39
C GLY A 260 -16.85 2.75 4.53
N THR A 261 -17.23 1.52 4.88
CA THR A 261 -16.55 0.71 5.92
C THR A 261 -15.09 0.43 5.55
N LEU A 262 -14.83 0.06 4.27
CA LEU A 262 -13.48 -0.20 3.77
C LEU A 262 -12.63 1.06 3.75
N GLY A 263 -13.18 2.19 3.31
CA GLY A 263 -12.50 3.49 3.30
C GLY A 263 -12.15 3.96 4.70
N ASP A 264 -13.10 3.87 5.66
CA ASP A 264 -12.87 4.21 7.07
C ASP A 264 -11.77 3.34 7.70
N LEU A 265 -11.72 2.05 7.36
CA LEU A 265 -10.67 1.15 7.82
C LEU A 265 -9.32 1.53 7.22
N ALA A 266 -9.26 1.81 5.93
CA ALA A 266 -8.04 2.25 5.24
C ALA A 266 -7.52 3.57 5.82
N ASP A 267 -8.39 4.55 6.07
CA ASP A 267 -8.02 5.81 6.72
C ASP A 267 -7.46 5.61 8.12
N LYS A 268 -8.07 4.71 8.92
CA LYS A 268 -7.57 4.36 10.26
C LYS A 268 -6.19 3.70 10.18
N ILE A 269 -5.97 2.82 9.21
CA ILE A 269 -4.67 2.19 8.96
C ILE A 269 -3.63 3.26 8.61
N ILE A 270 -3.90 4.10 7.61
CA ILE A 270 -2.99 5.16 7.17
C ILE A 270 -2.63 6.08 8.33
N LYS A 271 -3.63 6.58 9.06
CA LYS A 271 -3.40 7.44 10.23
C LYS A 271 -2.57 6.76 11.31
N SER A 272 -2.87 5.49 11.62
CA SER A 272 -2.13 4.72 12.63
C SER A 272 -0.67 4.50 12.22
N LEU A 273 -0.43 4.15 10.95
CA LEU A 273 0.91 3.90 10.43
C LEU A 273 1.73 5.18 10.26
N SER A 274 1.08 6.33 10.03
CA SER A 274 1.75 7.64 9.90
C SER A 274 2.14 8.27 11.24
N HIS A 275 1.74 7.70 12.37
CA HIS A 275 2.21 8.18 13.68
C HIS A 275 3.70 7.87 13.85
N PRO A 276 4.47 8.74 14.51
CA PRO A 276 5.89 8.54 14.74
C PRO A 276 6.22 7.18 15.37
N TYR A 277 7.34 6.61 14.97
CA TYR A 277 7.93 5.39 15.53
C TYR A 277 9.18 5.75 16.33
N SER A 278 9.48 4.97 17.35
CA SER A 278 10.76 5.05 18.05
C SER A 278 11.55 3.78 17.78
N VAL A 279 12.69 3.91 17.12
CA VAL A 279 13.58 2.81 16.77
C VAL A 279 14.98 3.16 17.25
N ASP A 280 15.52 2.40 18.18
CA ASP A 280 16.85 2.60 18.79
C ASP A 280 17.12 4.03 19.27
N GLY A 281 16.06 4.68 19.81
CA GLY A 281 16.13 6.07 20.31
C GLY A 281 15.95 7.13 19.22
N SER A 282 15.94 6.75 17.94
CA SER A 282 15.66 7.65 16.81
C SER A 282 14.17 7.70 16.52
N ARG A 283 13.68 8.88 16.15
CA ARG A 283 12.29 9.09 15.76
C ARG A 283 12.16 8.94 14.25
N CYS A 284 11.38 7.98 13.78
CA CYS A 284 11.07 7.75 12.37
C CYS A 284 9.62 8.11 12.07
N ILE A 285 9.38 8.68 10.90
CA ILE A 285 8.03 8.97 10.39
C ILE A 285 7.96 8.37 8.98
N ILE A 286 6.99 7.49 8.79
CA ILE A 286 6.66 6.91 7.48
C ILE A 286 5.19 7.18 7.17
N GLY A 287 4.80 7.01 5.90
CA GLY A 287 3.40 6.97 5.49
C GLY A 287 2.97 5.55 5.14
N ALA A 288 1.73 5.42 4.69
CA ALA A 288 1.24 4.21 4.08
C ALA A 288 0.27 4.54 2.94
N SER A 289 0.39 3.84 1.83
CA SER A 289 -0.56 3.88 0.72
C SER A 289 -1.34 2.57 0.66
N VAL A 290 -2.64 2.62 0.33
CA VAL A 290 -3.53 1.46 0.35
C VAL A 290 -4.29 1.33 -0.96
N GLY A 291 -4.23 0.14 -1.58
CA GLY A 291 -5.06 -0.23 -2.73
C GLY A 291 -6.13 -1.24 -2.32
N ILE A 292 -7.37 -1.03 -2.75
CA ILE A 292 -8.53 -1.83 -2.34
C ILE A 292 -9.24 -2.39 -3.57
N ALA A 293 -9.48 -3.71 -3.56
CA ALA A 293 -10.28 -4.39 -4.56
C ALA A 293 -11.31 -5.30 -3.88
N VAL A 294 -12.50 -5.41 -4.49
CA VAL A 294 -13.68 -6.10 -3.92
C VAL A 294 -14.18 -7.17 -4.90
N SER A 295 -14.17 -8.43 -4.51
CA SER A 295 -14.82 -9.52 -5.24
C SER A 295 -16.33 -9.51 -4.96
N PRO A 296 -17.20 -9.78 -5.98
CA PRO A 296 -16.86 -10.24 -7.34
C PRO A 296 -16.62 -9.14 -8.37
N PHE A 297 -16.73 -7.86 -8.00
CA PHE A 297 -16.73 -6.71 -8.92
C PHE A 297 -15.36 -6.47 -9.56
N ASP A 298 -14.31 -6.52 -8.73
CA ASP A 298 -12.94 -6.18 -9.13
C ASP A 298 -12.08 -7.43 -9.41
N GLY A 299 -12.71 -8.61 -9.46
CA GLY A 299 -12.04 -9.88 -9.76
C GLY A 299 -12.77 -11.07 -9.16
N GLN A 300 -12.72 -12.22 -9.86
CA GLN A 300 -13.29 -13.47 -9.41
C GLN A 300 -12.23 -14.53 -9.09
N SER A 301 -10.98 -14.28 -9.50
CA SER A 301 -9.81 -15.06 -9.14
C SER A 301 -8.93 -14.27 -8.16
N SER A 302 -8.10 -14.97 -7.39
CA SER A 302 -7.12 -14.34 -6.51
C SER A 302 -6.11 -13.48 -7.28
N GLU A 303 -5.70 -13.94 -8.46
CA GLU A 303 -4.76 -13.23 -9.32
C GLU A 303 -5.33 -11.90 -9.81
N ASP A 304 -6.59 -11.91 -10.31
CA ASP A 304 -7.25 -10.67 -10.76
C ASP A 304 -7.45 -9.69 -9.62
N LEU A 305 -7.91 -10.19 -8.46
CA LEU A 305 -8.21 -9.34 -7.32
C LEU A 305 -6.95 -8.69 -6.73
N ILE A 306 -5.85 -9.44 -6.65
CA ILE A 306 -4.55 -8.90 -6.21
C ILE A 306 -4.02 -7.91 -7.23
N ARG A 307 -4.01 -8.23 -8.53
CA ARG A 307 -3.57 -7.32 -9.59
C ARG A 307 -4.35 -6.00 -9.57
N ASN A 308 -5.67 -6.07 -9.38
CA ASN A 308 -6.52 -4.89 -9.37
C ASN A 308 -6.36 -4.07 -8.07
N ALA A 309 -6.12 -4.72 -6.93
CA ALA A 309 -5.72 -4.03 -5.71
C ALA A 309 -4.34 -3.35 -5.85
N ASP A 310 -3.39 -3.97 -6.57
CA ASP A 310 -2.07 -3.40 -6.84
C ASP A 310 -2.17 -2.17 -7.76
N LEU A 311 -3.00 -2.21 -8.80
CA LEU A 311 -3.29 -1.03 -9.63
C LEU A 311 -3.88 0.12 -8.81
N ALA A 312 -4.77 -0.17 -7.86
CA ALA A 312 -5.31 0.82 -6.95
C ALA A 312 -4.24 1.38 -6.00
N LEU A 313 -3.35 0.53 -5.49
CA LEU A 313 -2.22 0.92 -4.65
C LEU A 313 -1.23 1.82 -5.42
N TYR A 314 -0.93 1.44 -6.66
CA TYR A 314 -0.10 2.25 -7.54
C TYR A 314 -0.70 3.65 -7.78
N ALA A 315 -2.02 3.71 -8.04
CA ALA A 315 -2.72 4.98 -8.18
C ALA A 315 -2.73 5.81 -6.88
N ALA A 316 -2.78 5.17 -5.71
CA ALA A 316 -2.65 5.85 -4.42
C ALA A 316 -1.27 6.49 -4.24
N LYS A 317 -0.20 5.77 -4.62
CA LYS A 317 1.18 6.29 -4.61
C LYS A 317 1.35 7.46 -5.59
N GLY A 318 0.89 7.31 -6.83
CA GLY A 318 0.95 8.35 -7.86
C GLY A 318 0.12 9.59 -7.54
N GLY A 319 -0.95 9.46 -6.76
CA GLY A 319 -1.80 10.56 -6.32
C GLY A 319 -1.24 11.39 -5.16
N GLY A 320 0.00 11.15 -4.69
CA GLY A 320 0.66 11.91 -3.61
C GLY A 320 0.90 11.10 -2.34
N ARG A 321 0.74 9.78 -2.36
CA ARG A 321 0.95 8.87 -1.23
C ARG A 321 0.06 9.16 -0.02
N GLY A 322 0.20 8.40 1.07
CA GLY A 322 -0.53 8.65 2.31
C GLY A 322 -2.05 8.57 2.19
N ARG A 323 -2.56 7.80 1.24
CA ARG A 323 -3.99 7.69 0.93
C ARG A 323 -4.39 6.28 0.49
N PHE A 324 -5.68 6.06 0.42
CA PHE A 324 -6.20 4.84 -0.18
C PHE A 324 -6.84 5.10 -1.56
N ARG A 325 -7.02 4.03 -2.33
CA ARG A 325 -7.76 4.03 -3.59
C ARG A 325 -8.55 2.74 -3.72
N PHE A 326 -9.78 2.84 -4.18
CA PHE A 326 -10.50 1.70 -4.71
C PHE A 326 -10.10 1.44 -6.16
N TYR A 327 -10.03 0.19 -6.52
CA TYR A 327 -9.92 -0.17 -7.94
C TYR A 327 -11.13 0.37 -8.72
N SER A 328 -10.86 0.85 -9.92
CA SER A 328 -11.83 1.11 -10.98
C SER A 328 -11.20 0.70 -12.32
N SER A 329 -12.03 0.35 -13.30
CA SER A 329 -11.55 -0.02 -14.64
C SER A 329 -10.75 1.10 -15.32
N GLU A 330 -11.01 2.34 -14.97
CA GLU A 330 -10.27 3.52 -15.45
C GLU A 330 -8.79 3.50 -15.02
N LEU A 331 -8.46 2.90 -13.84
CA LEU A 331 -7.09 2.85 -13.35
C LEU A 331 -6.16 2.01 -14.21
N LEU A 332 -6.69 0.95 -14.84
CA LEU A 332 -5.92 0.16 -15.78
C LEU A 332 -5.48 1.01 -16.98
N GLN A 333 -6.43 1.77 -17.55
CA GLN A 333 -6.14 2.67 -18.67
C GLN A 333 -5.13 3.75 -18.27
N VAL A 334 -5.29 4.35 -17.08
CA VAL A 334 -4.35 5.36 -16.56
C VAL A 334 -2.95 4.78 -16.38
N ALA A 335 -2.83 3.54 -15.90
CA ALA A 335 -1.54 2.87 -15.74
C ALA A 335 -0.88 2.56 -17.10
N GLU A 336 -1.66 2.10 -18.09
CA GLU A 336 -1.19 1.87 -19.46
C GLU A 336 -0.76 3.18 -20.12
N ASP A 337 -1.59 4.24 -20.02
CA ASP A 337 -1.28 5.56 -20.53
C ASP A 337 0.01 6.13 -19.90
N ARG A 338 0.20 5.93 -18.60
CA ARG A 338 1.40 6.37 -17.90
C ARG A 338 2.66 5.65 -18.40
N ARG A 339 2.57 4.32 -18.62
CA ARG A 339 3.69 3.54 -19.17
C ARG A 339 4.09 4.04 -20.57
N VAL A 340 3.11 4.31 -21.42
CA VAL A 340 3.36 4.87 -22.75
C VAL A 340 4.00 6.25 -22.63
N LEU A 341 3.47 7.12 -21.75
CA LEU A 341 4.05 8.44 -21.52
C LEU A 341 5.48 8.39 -20.97
N GLU A 342 5.84 7.37 -20.19
CA GLU A 342 7.21 7.16 -19.71
C GLU A 342 8.16 6.85 -20.88
N GLU A 343 7.75 5.99 -21.82
CA GLU A 343 8.52 5.66 -23.00
C GLU A 343 8.67 6.90 -23.90
N ASP A 344 7.59 7.62 -24.15
CA ASP A 344 7.57 8.81 -25.01
C ASP A 344 8.39 9.98 -24.43
N LEU A 345 8.41 10.13 -23.10
CA LEU A 345 9.13 11.21 -22.41
C LEU A 345 10.65 11.12 -22.60
N ARG A 346 11.20 9.90 -22.73
CA ARG A 346 12.63 9.68 -22.97
C ARG A 346 13.13 10.34 -24.27
N ASP A 347 12.27 10.32 -25.27
CA ASP A 347 12.60 10.89 -26.59
C ASP A 347 12.08 12.33 -26.76
N ALA A 348 11.28 12.84 -25.83
CA ALA A 348 10.59 14.12 -25.96
C ALA A 348 11.56 15.32 -26.09
N LEU A 349 12.68 15.31 -25.36
CA LEU A 349 13.73 16.34 -25.48
C LEU A 349 14.39 16.32 -26.82
N ALA A 350 14.84 15.14 -27.30
CA ALA A 350 15.50 14.98 -28.57
C ALA A 350 14.60 15.36 -29.76
N ASN A 351 13.29 15.15 -29.61
CA ASN A 351 12.27 15.44 -30.60
C ASN A 351 11.71 16.87 -30.55
N ASN A 352 12.29 17.76 -29.73
CA ASN A 352 11.81 19.13 -29.51
C ASN A 352 10.32 19.26 -29.13
N GLN A 353 9.81 18.30 -28.36
CA GLN A 353 8.43 18.30 -27.88
C GLN A 353 8.29 19.07 -26.57
N ILE A 354 9.41 19.32 -25.88
CA ILE A 354 9.49 20.04 -24.62
C ILE A 354 9.83 21.50 -24.89
N TRP A 355 9.11 22.42 -24.23
CA TRP A 355 9.32 23.84 -24.34
C TRP A 355 9.02 24.55 -23.01
N LEU A 356 9.45 25.83 -22.87
CA LEU A 356 9.20 26.64 -21.68
C LEU A 356 8.10 27.67 -21.95
N ALA A 357 7.11 27.68 -21.06
CA ALA A 357 6.14 28.77 -20.92
C ALA A 357 6.52 29.65 -19.74
N TYR A 358 6.20 30.93 -19.81
CA TYR A 358 6.57 31.93 -18.81
C TYR A 358 5.35 32.58 -18.20
N GLN A 359 5.20 32.48 -16.88
CA GLN A 359 4.12 33.10 -16.16
C GLN A 359 4.64 34.34 -15.39
N PRO A 360 3.99 35.50 -15.48
CA PRO A 360 4.47 36.71 -14.84
C PRO A 360 4.34 36.66 -13.33
N VAL A 361 5.39 37.09 -12.64
CA VAL A 361 5.40 37.42 -11.21
C VAL A 361 5.34 38.95 -11.10
N VAL A 362 4.34 39.40 -10.36
CA VAL A 362 3.95 40.83 -10.36
C VAL A 362 4.10 41.40 -8.94
N ASP A 363 4.64 42.58 -8.80
CA ASP A 363 4.64 43.34 -7.54
C ASP A 363 3.19 43.64 -7.10
N ALA A 364 2.83 43.22 -5.91
CA ALA A 364 1.45 43.26 -5.44
C ALA A 364 0.87 44.70 -5.34
N LYS A 365 1.73 45.70 -5.09
CA LYS A 365 1.31 47.10 -4.89
C LYS A 365 1.25 47.90 -6.19
N THR A 366 2.25 47.69 -7.08
CA THR A 366 2.43 48.52 -8.27
C THR A 366 1.91 47.87 -9.53
N ASN A 367 1.58 46.60 -9.51
CA ASN A 367 1.27 45.76 -10.67
C ASN A 367 2.42 45.67 -11.71
N ALA A 368 3.63 46.04 -11.32
CA ALA A 368 4.79 45.93 -12.22
C ALA A 368 5.28 44.49 -12.29
N VAL A 369 5.61 44.03 -13.49
CA VAL A 369 6.24 42.73 -13.70
C VAL A 369 7.66 42.77 -13.15
N THR A 370 8.01 41.88 -12.24
CA THR A 370 9.32 41.75 -11.61
C THR A 370 10.14 40.59 -12.17
N GLY A 371 9.48 39.62 -12.75
CA GLY A 371 10.08 38.45 -13.36
C GLY A 371 9.04 37.48 -13.92
N PHE A 372 9.52 36.31 -14.30
CA PHE A 372 8.68 35.25 -14.84
C PHE A 372 9.13 33.91 -14.29
N GLU A 373 8.18 33.03 -13.97
CA GLU A 373 8.43 31.63 -13.68
C GLU A 373 8.47 30.83 -14.99
N ALA A 374 9.54 30.06 -15.21
CA ALA A 374 9.72 29.16 -16.32
C ALA A 374 9.08 27.81 -16.02
N LEU A 375 8.04 27.50 -16.76
CA LEU A 375 7.23 26.31 -16.59
C LEU A 375 7.41 25.35 -17.75
N ILE A 376 7.89 24.15 -17.51
CA ILE A 376 8.07 23.12 -18.54
C ILE A 376 6.71 22.73 -19.12
N ARG A 377 6.63 22.61 -20.44
CA ARG A 377 5.45 22.18 -21.19
C ARG A 377 5.85 21.06 -22.14
N TRP A 378 4.97 20.09 -22.29
CA TRP A 378 5.14 18.99 -23.23
C TRP A 378 4.02 19.00 -24.25
N ASN A 379 4.40 19.12 -25.52
CA ASN A 379 3.49 19.05 -26.65
C ASN A 379 3.70 17.74 -27.39
N HIS A 380 2.91 16.73 -27.02
CA HIS A 380 3.00 15.40 -27.60
C HIS A 380 2.35 15.37 -29.00
N PRO A 381 2.97 14.74 -30.04
CA PRO A 381 2.47 14.79 -31.41
C PRO A 381 1.07 14.19 -31.58
N GLU A 382 0.73 13.14 -30.84
CA GLU A 382 -0.56 12.47 -30.95
C GLU A 382 -1.57 12.90 -29.87
N ARG A 383 -1.07 13.20 -28.64
CA ARG A 383 -1.91 13.49 -27.47
C ARG A 383 -2.11 14.99 -27.21
N GLY A 384 -1.40 15.83 -27.94
CA GLY A 384 -1.43 17.28 -27.72
C GLY A 384 -0.70 17.69 -26.44
N HIS A 385 -1.24 18.68 -25.74
CA HIS A 385 -0.65 19.16 -24.48
C HIS A 385 -0.77 18.16 -23.35
N ILE A 386 0.37 17.70 -22.81
CA ILE A 386 0.45 16.86 -21.61
C ILE A 386 0.66 17.75 -20.39
N SER A 387 -0.17 17.56 -19.37
CA SER A 387 -0.07 18.33 -18.12
C SER A 387 1.24 18.04 -17.37
N PRO A 388 1.95 19.06 -16.85
CA PRO A 388 3.11 18.88 -15.97
C PRO A 388 2.82 17.98 -14.77
N ALA A 389 1.63 18.05 -14.19
CA ALA A 389 1.20 17.19 -13.09
C ALA A 389 1.19 15.69 -13.42
N LEU A 390 1.18 15.32 -14.72
CA LEU A 390 1.28 13.93 -15.18
C LEU A 390 2.73 13.53 -15.45
N PHE A 391 3.52 14.34 -16.17
CA PHE A 391 4.83 13.90 -16.63
C PHE A 391 5.99 14.25 -15.71
N ILE A 392 5.89 15.29 -14.86
CA ILE A 392 6.96 15.62 -13.91
C ILE A 392 7.15 14.49 -12.88
N PRO A 393 6.10 13.91 -12.23
CA PRO A 393 6.27 12.75 -11.38
C PRO A 393 6.89 11.53 -12.09
N ILE A 394 6.54 11.32 -13.38
CA ILE A 394 7.15 10.27 -14.20
C ILE A 394 8.65 10.54 -14.39
N ALA A 395 9.01 11.79 -14.71
CA ALA A 395 10.41 12.19 -14.89
C ALA A 395 11.22 12.01 -13.59
N GLU A 396 10.63 12.30 -12.42
CA GLU A 396 11.28 12.10 -11.13
C GLU A 396 11.49 10.62 -10.81
N GLU A 397 10.47 9.79 -10.96
CA GLU A 397 10.55 8.35 -10.69
C GLU A 397 11.53 7.61 -11.61
N THR A 398 11.66 8.08 -12.86
CA THR A 398 12.56 7.50 -13.88
C THR A 398 13.93 8.16 -13.91
N ASN A 399 14.20 9.15 -13.05
CA ASN A 399 15.39 10.00 -13.02
C ASN A 399 15.61 10.85 -14.30
N LEU A 400 14.63 10.93 -15.20
CA LEU A 400 14.69 11.83 -16.38
C LEU A 400 14.62 13.30 -15.99
N ILE A 401 14.16 13.61 -14.78
CA ILE A 401 14.06 14.98 -14.27
C ILE A 401 15.43 15.68 -14.24
N GLY A 402 16.53 14.95 -14.10
CA GLY A 402 17.88 15.49 -14.18
C GLY A 402 18.15 16.14 -15.52
N GLU A 403 17.93 15.43 -16.63
CA GLU A 403 18.14 15.90 -18.00
C GLU A 403 17.14 17.02 -18.37
N LEU A 404 15.87 16.84 -18.02
CA LEU A 404 14.81 17.83 -18.23
C LEU A 404 15.11 19.15 -17.52
N GLY A 405 15.55 19.08 -16.28
CA GLY A 405 15.83 20.27 -15.48
C GLY A 405 17.12 20.97 -15.91
N GLU A 406 18.17 20.24 -16.30
CA GLU A 406 19.37 20.84 -16.88
C GLU A 406 19.02 21.60 -18.17
N TRP A 407 18.26 20.97 -19.06
CA TRP A 407 17.76 21.59 -20.29
C TRP A 407 16.92 22.83 -19.98
N ALA A 408 15.98 22.74 -19.03
CA ALA A 408 15.10 23.84 -18.65
C ALA A 408 15.89 25.02 -18.10
N LEU A 409 16.88 24.76 -17.24
CA LEU A 409 17.76 25.78 -16.66
C LEU A 409 18.58 26.51 -17.74
N GLN A 410 19.23 25.75 -18.64
CA GLN A 410 20.01 26.31 -19.75
C GLN A 410 19.12 27.16 -20.67
N LYS A 411 17.93 26.64 -21.02
CA LYS A 411 17.00 27.32 -21.92
C LYS A 411 16.38 28.57 -21.27
N ALA A 412 16.02 28.51 -20.00
CA ALA A 412 15.51 29.67 -19.25
C ALA A 412 16.56 30.78 -19.16
N CYS A 413 17.81 30.46 -18.84
CA CYS A 413 18.90 31.42 -18.81
C CYS A 413 19.16 32.05 -20.19
N GLU A 414 19.22 31.24 -21.27
CA GLU A 414 19.39 31.71 -22.67
C GLU A 414 18.28 32.70 -23.07
N GLN A 415 17.04 32.41 -22.75
CA GLN A 415 15.90 33.23 -23.11
C GLN A 415 15.82 34.48 -22.23
N ALA A 416 16.03 34.38 -20.94
CA ALA A 416 16.02 35.50 -20.02
C ALA A 416 17.14 36.50 -20.25
N ALA A 417 18.30 36.08 -20.76
CA ALA A 417 19.37 36.98 -21.13
C ALA A 417 18.97 38.00 -22.22
N LYS A 418 17.96 37.65 -23.03
CA LYS A 418 17.42 38.51 -24.11
C LYS A 418 16.32 39.45 -23.62
N TRP A 419 15.83 39.27 -22.40
CA TRP A 419 14.76 40.13 -21.85
C TRP A 419 15.29 41.50 -21.43
N PRO A 420 14.57 42.55 -21.72
CA PRO A 420 14.98 43.91 -21.38
C PRO A 420 14.96 44.14 -19.88
N GLY A 421 15.81 45.05 -19.42
CA GLY A 421 15.84 45.46 -18.02
C GLY A 421 16.42 44.45 -17.04
N LYS A 422 15.88 44.43 -15.81
CA LYS A 422 16.36 43.54 -14.72
C LYS A 422 15.34 42.45 -14.37
N LEU A 423 14.54 42.02 -15.33
CA LEU A 423 13.56 40.97 -15.13
C LEU A 423 14.26 39.66 -14.72
N ARG A 424 13.72 39.02 -13.69
CA ARG A 424 14.21 37.73 -13.18
C ARG A 424 13.54 36.57 -13.90
N VAL A 425 14.23 35.44 -13.96
CA VAL A 425 13.63 34.16 -14.32
C VAL A 425 13.72 33.21 -13.13
N ALA A 426 12.59 32.64 -12.75
CA ALA A 426 12.51 31.60 -11.72
C ALA A 426 12.44 30.21 -12.41
N VAL A 427 13.18 29.25 -11.89
CA VAL A 427 13.26 27.88 -12.42
C VAL A 427 13.09 26.90 -11.27
N ASN A 428 12.16 25.97 -11.43
CA ASN A 428 11.89 24.91 -10.48
C ASN A 428 13.03 23.87 -10.45
N VAL A 429 13.46 23.48 -9.25
CA VAL A 429 14.49 22.46 -9.01
C VAL A 429 13.89 21.35 -8.15
N SER A 430 13.83 20.13 -8.70
CA SER A 430 13.31 19.00 -7.95
C SER A 430 14.25 18.58 -6.81
N PRO A 431 13.75 17.92 -5.75
CA PRO A 431 14.59 17.37 -4.68
C PRO A 431 15.68 16.41 -5.18
N ILE A 432 15.41 15.66 -6.25
CA ILE A 432 16.37 14.75 -6.87
C ILE A 432 17.54 15.51 -7.52
N GLN A 433 17.24 16.63 -8.17
CA GLN A 433 18.27 17.49 -8.74
C GLN A 433 19.06 18.22 -7.66
N PHE A 434 18.41 18.68 -6.62
CA PHE A 434 19.05 19.33 -5.49
C PHE A 434 20.03 18.40 -4.75
N ALA A 435 19.75 17.11 -4.68
CA ALA A 435 20.63 16.10 -4.10
C ALA A 435 21.85 15.75 -4.99
N ASN A 436 21.95 16.32 -6.19
CA ASN A 436 23.05 16.06 -7.11
C ASN A 436 24.19 17.08 -6.90
N ASP A 437 25.36 16.63 -6.46
CA ASP A 437 26.55 17.47 -6.23
C ASP A 437 27.04 18.27 -7.47
N LEU A 438 26.57 17.90 -8.67
CA LEU A 438 26.89 18.60 -9.90
C LEU A 438 26.00 19.82 -10.17
N LEU A 439 24.90 20.00 -9.41
CA LEU A 439 23.96 21.10 -9.63
C LEU A 439 24.63 22.49 -9.66
N PRO A 440 25.55 22.86 -8.75
CA PRO A 440 26.22 24.15 -8.82
C PRO A 440 26.98 24.36 -10.14
N LYS A 441 27.67 23.33 -10.64
CA LYS A 441 28.41 23.38 -11.90
C LYS A 441 27.50 23.54 -13.12
N ILE A 442 26.33 22.86 -13.10
CA ILE A 442 25.31 22.99 -14.15
C ILE A 442 24.82 24.43 -14.22
N ILE A 443 24.55 25.05 -13.06
CA ILE A 443 24.10 26.44 -12.96
C ILE A 443 25.18 27.41 -13.44
N GLU A 444 26.41 27.24 -12.99
CA GLU A 444 27.55 28.05 -13.45
C GLU A 444 27.71 27.98 -14.95
N SER A 445 27.62 26.77 -15.55
CA SER A 445 27.69 26.57 -16.97
C SER A 445 26.56 27.26 -17.76
N ALA A 446 25.32 27.16 -17.24
CA ALA A 446 24.16 27.82 -17.83
C ALA A 446 24.28 29.35 -17.83
N LEU A 447 24.72 29.92 -16.71
CA LEU A 447 24.94 31.35 -16.54
C LEU A 447 26.12 31.85 -17.46
N ALA A 448 27.22 31.11 -17.48
CA ALA A 448 28.36 31.45 -18.31
C ALA A 448 28.04 31.40 -19.84
N THR A 449 27.25 30.37 -20.24
CA THR A 449 26.86 30.20 -21.64
C THR A 449 25.87 31.25 -22.13
N SER A 450 24.89 31.59 -21.27
CA SER A 450 23.82 32.55 -21.59
C SER A 450 24.24 34.01 -21.41
N GLY A 451 25.24 34.28 -20.54
CA GLY A 451 25.60 35.61 -20.13
C GLY A 451 24.59 36.28 -19.21
N LEU A 452 23.66 35.52 -18.62
CA LEU A 452 22.68 36.03 -17.68
C LEU A 452 23.37 36.37 -16.35
N PRO A 453 23.19 37.58 -15.78
CA PRO A 453 23.67 37.89 -14.45
C PRO A 453 23.07 36.97 -13.38
N PRO A 454 23.88 36.39 -12.46
CA PRO A 454 23.39 35.40 -11.48
C PRO A 454 22.19 35.89 -10.64
N GLU A 455 22.15 37.15 -10.25
CA GLU A 455 21.09 37.76 -9.46
C GLU A 455 19.72 37.82 -10.22
N ARG A 456 19.71 37.55 -11.49
CA ARG A 456 18.50 37.43 -12.32
C ARG A 456 17.94 36.01 -12.37
N LEU A 457 18.71 35.00 -11.95
CA LEU A 457 18.25 33.63 -11.82
C LEU A 457 17.75 33.39 -10.39
N GLU A 458 16.53 32.93 -10.27
CA GLU A 458 15.91 32.48 -9.01
C GLU A 458 15.64 30.96 -9.13
N LEU A 459 16.08 30.18 -8.14
CA LEU A 459 15.84 28.74 -8.08
C LEU A 459 14.72 28.49 -7.09
N GLU A 460 13.66 27.84 -7.53
CA GLU A 460 12.50 27.46 -6.72
C GLU A 460 12.68 26.04 -6.21
N ILE A 461 12.68 25.86 -4.91
CA ILE A 461 13.02 24.61 -4.22
C ILE A 461 11.91 24.28 -3.24
N THR A 462 11.28 23.11 -3.36
CA THR A 462 10.20 22.68 -2.47
C THR A 462 10.71 22.24 -1.08
N GLU A 463 9.83 22.25 -0.07
CA GLU A 463 10.15 21.77 1.28
C GLU A 463 10.69 20.32 1.33
N GLY A 464 10.42 19.52 0.31
CA GLY A 464 10.88 18.14 0.21
C GLY A 464 12.39 17.93 0.32
N VAL A 465 13.19 18.98 0.03
CA VAL A 465 14.64 18.95 0.13
C VAL A 465 15.12 18.79 1.58
N PHE A 466 14.36 19.29 2.56
CA PHE A 466 14.71 19.19 3.99
C PHE A 466 14.42 17.85 4.63
N LEU A 467 13.81 16.93 3.92
CA LEU A 467 13.54 15.58 4.44
C LEU A 467 14.81 14.72 4.59
N GLN A 468 15.91 15.16 4.00
CA GLN A 468 17.24 14.59 4.18
C GLN A 468 18.09 15.56 5.01
N GLU A 469 18.04 15.41 6.34
CA GLU A 469 18.96 16.13 7.24
C GLU A 469 20.38 15.62 6.99
N SER A 470 21.15 16.35 6.17
CA SER A 470 22.58 16.06 5.98
C SER A 470 23.39 17.36 5.94
N ALA A 471 24.63 17.27 6.37
CA ALA A 471 25.60 18.36 6.21
C ALA A 471 25.79 18.76 4.74
N ASP A 472 25.42 17.88 3.81
CA ASP A 472 25.49 18.10 2.38
C ASP A 472 24.44 19.10 1.89
N THR A 473 23.25 19.16 2.53
CA THR A 473 22.18 20.12 2.21
C THR A 473 22.63 21.56 2.47
N ASP A 474 23.24 21.84 3.63
CA ASP A 474 23.76 23.17 3.98
C ASP A 474 24.89 23.57 3.03
N SER A 475 25.76 22.63 2.68
CA SER A 475 26.86 22.83 1.73
C SER A 475 26.36 23.19 0.34
N MET A 476 25.27 22.54 -0.13
CA MET A 476 24.63 22.83 -1.40
C MET A 476 24.04 24.24 -1.42
N PHE A 477 23.28 24.63 -0.40
CA PHE A 477 22.77 26.01 -0.28
C PHE A 477 23.87 27.05 -0.32
N GLN A 478 24.96 26.80 0.40
CA GLN A 478 26.10 27.73 0.43
C GLN A 478 26.79 27.82 -0.95
N ALA A 479 26.95 26.70 -1.65
CA ALA A 479 27.50 26.67 -3.00
C ALA A 479 26.64 27.50 -3.97
N LEU A 480 25.33 27.33 -3.94
CA LEU A 480 24.38 28.08 -4.78
C LEU A 480 24.42 29.58 -4.48
N LYS A 481 24.44 29.96 -3.20
CA LYS A 481 24.57 31.41 -2.82
C LYS A 481 25.90 32.00 -3.25
N ASN A 482 26.98 31.24 -3.23
CA ASN A 482 28.31 31.72 -3.66
C ASN A 482 28.34 32.01 -5.18
N ILE A 483 27.51 31.35 -6.00
CA ILE A 483 27.32 31.70 -7.41
C ILE A 483 26.61 33.04 -7.56
N GLY A 484 25.79 33.44 -6.58
CA GLY A 484 25.06 34.72 -6.57
C GLY A 484 23.63 34.61 -7.06
N VAL A 485 23.06 33.38 -7.20
CA VAL A 485 21.67 33.17 -7.57
C VAL A 485 20.74 33.41 -6.39
N ARG A 486 19.47 33.69 -6.67
CA ARG A 486 18.43 33.81 -5.65
C ARG A 486 17.79 32.44 -5.38
N LEU A 487 17.34 32.24 -4.16
CA LEU A 487 16.69 31.01 -3.74
C LEU A 487 15.28 31.34 -3.24
N ALA A 488 14.27 30.61 -3.74
CA ALA A 488 12.90 30.72 -3.29
C ALA A 488 12.44 29.36 -2.72
N LEU A 489 11.80 29.40 -1.56
CA LEU A 489 11.16 28.22 -0.98
C LEU A 489 9.75 28.10 -1.53
N ASP A 490 9.49 27.01 -2.23
CA ASP A 490 8.22 26.73 -2.91
C ASP A 490 7.30 25.81 -2.10
N ASP A 491 5.99 25.89 -2.37
CA ASP A 491 4.91 25.08 -1.75
C ASP A 491 4.86 25.19 -0.21
N PHE A 492 5.27 26.34 0.36
CA PHE A 492 5.41 26.48 1.81
C PHE A 492 4.10 26.29 2.56
N GLY A 493 4.14 25.38 3.55
CA GLY A 493 3.02 25.06 4.45
C GLY A 493 2.22 23.84 4.06
N THR A 494 2.52 23.18 2.92
CA THR A 494 1.85 21.95 2.49
C THR A 494 2.52 20.67 3.02
N GLY A 495 3.75 20.80 3.56
CA GLY A 495 4.60 19.70 4.00
C GLY A 495 4.97 19.76 5.50
N TYR A 496 6.07 19.14 5.83
CA TYR A 496 6.65 19.11 7.18
C TYR A 496 7.56 20.32 7.42
N SER A 497 6.97 21.50 7.54
CA SER A 497 7.73 22.74 7.82
C SER A 497 8.36 22.68 9.20
N SER A 498 9.62 22.31 9.28
CA SER A 498 10.44 22.60 10.44
C SER A 498 10.92 24.05 10.35
N LEU A 499 10.33 24.95 11.15
CA LEU A 499 10.78 26.34 11.31
C LEU A 499 12.29 26.47 11.60
N GLY A 500 12.93 25.35 12.00
CA GLY A 500 14.37 25.27 12.23
C GLY A 500 15.20 25.55 10.98
N TYR A 501 14.77 25.05 9.81
CA TYR A 501 15.54 25.21 8.56
C TYR A 501 15.40 26.61 7.95
N LEU A 502 14.25 27.24 8.08
CA LEU A 502 14.07 28.61 7.62
C LEU A 502 15.03 29.59 8.28
N ARG A 503 15.50 29.28 9.49
CA ARG A 503 16.47 30.12 10.22
C ARG A 503 17.89 29.98 9.67
N THR A 504 18.23 28.82 9.10
CA THR A 504 19.61 28.48 8.68
C THR A 504 19.79 28.52 7.17
N ALA A 505 18.76 28.14 6.40
CA ALA A 505 18.82 28.13 4.95
C ALA A 505 18.70 29.57 4.39
N PRO A 506 19.55 29.96 3.45
CA PRO A 506 19.69 31.34 2.96
C PRO A 506 18.69 31.66 1.85
N PHE A 507 17.39 31.48 2.10
CA PHE A 507 16.34 31.84 1.14
C PHE A 507 16.15 33.36 1.03
N ASP A 508 15.84 33.84 -0.16
CA ASP A 508 15.50 35.22 -0.47
C ASP A 508 13.99 35.42 -0.53
N LYS A 509 13.20 34.33 -0.67
CA LYS A 509 11.77 34.42 -0.93
C LYS A 509 11.03 33.16 -0.40
N ILE A 510 9.79 33.36 0.04
CA ILE A 510 8.82 32.30 0.34
C ILE A 510 7.65 32.42 -0.62
N LYS A 511 7.29 31.30 -1.32
CA LYS A 511 6.10 31.18 -2.14
C LYS A 511 4.98 30.53 -1.33
N ILE A 512 3.84 31.18 -1.26
CA ILE A 512 2.65 30.74 -0.53
C ILE A 512 1.81 29.93 -1.49
N ASP A 513 1.63 28.63 -1.21
CA ASP A 513 0.93 27.71 -2.08
C ASP A 513 -0.52 28.10 -2.33
N GLN A 514 -0.99 27.84 -3.56
CA GLN A 514 -2.33 28.16 -4.02
C GLN A 514 -3.45 27.57 -3.16
N SER A 515 -3.24 26.45 -2.45
CA SER A 515 -4.25 25.82 -1.60
C SER A 515 -4.69 26.72 -0.44
N PHE A 516 -3.78 27.55 0.08
CA PHE A 516 -4.11 28.55 1.09
C PHE A 516 -4.88 29.74 0.48
N VAL A 517 -4.49 30.16 -0.71
CA VAL A 517 -5.10 31.34 -1.39
C VAL A 517 -6.53 31.03 -1.86
N ARG A 518 -6.77 29.84 -2.42
CA ARG A 518 -8.07 29.46 -3.01
C ARG A 518 -9.25 29.60 -2.06
N THR A 519 -9.09 29.18 -0.82
CA THR A 519 -10.17 29.16 0.17
C THR A 519 -10.07 30.28 1.20
N ALA A 520 -9.11 31.18 1.05
CA ALA A 520 -8.82 32.22 2.05
C ALA A 520 -9.97 33.23 2.22
N THR A 521 -10.73 33.50 1.15
CA THR A 521 -11.87 34.42 1.17
C THR A 521 -13.20 33.74 1.57
N GLU A 522 -13.20 32.43 1.83
CA GLU A 522 -14.41 31.71 2.24
C GLU A 522 -14.80 32.01 3.70
N PRO A 523 -16.10 32.15 4.00
CA PRO A 523 -16.57 32.38 5.36
C PRO A 523 -16.14 31.26 6.32
N GLY A 524 -15.42 31.63 7.40
CA GLY A 524 -14.93 30.67 8.40
C GLY A 524 -13.58 30.02 8.07
N SER A 525 -12.96 30.33 6.94
CA SER A 525 -11.62 29.87 6.60
C SER A 525 -10.58 30.44 7.56
N ARG A 526 -9.60 29.65 7.95
CA ARG A 526 -8.43 30.07 8.72
C ARG A 526 -7.23 30.40 7.83
N ASN A 527 -7.35 30.20 6.52
CA ASN A 527 -6.23 30.36 5.59
C ASN A 527 -5.69 31.78 5.52
N GLY A 528 -6.55 32.80 5.64
CA GLY A 528 -6.11 34.19 5.75
C GLY A 528 -5.18 34.43 6.96
N ALA A 529 -5.46 33.79 8.10
CA ALA A 529 -4.60 33.89 9.29
C ALA A 529 -3.28 33.12 9.09
N ILE A 530 -3.29 32.00 8.36
CA ILE A 530 -2.06 31.26 8.01
C ILE A 530 -1.19 32.10 7.09
N ILE A 531 -1.75 32.70 6.04
CA ILE A 531 -1.03 33.58 5.12
C ILE A 531 -0.40 34.77 5.90
N ALA A 532 -1.16 35.40 6.79
CA ALA A 532 -0.64 36.50 7.64
C ALA A 532 0.55 36.06 8.50
N ALA A 533 0.50 34.84 9.06
CA ALA A 533 1.61 34.29 9.84
C ALA A 533 2.86 34.00 8.98
N ILE A 534 2.67 33.51 7.74
CA ILE A 534 3.77 33.28 6.79
C ILE A 534 4.41 34.62 6.40
N VAL A 535 3.64 35.63 6.11
CA VAL A 535 4.14 36.98 5.76
C VAL A 535 4.93 37.57 6.91
N ALA A 536 4.42 37.51 8.15
CA ALA A 536 5.14 38.01 9.33
C ALA A 536 6.45 37.25 9.57
N LEU A 537 6.47 35.94 9.29
CA LEU A 537 7.69 35.14 9.38
C LEU A 537 8.71 35.56 8.31
N ALA A 538 8.27 35.72 7.06
CA ALA A 538 9.15 36.18 5.97
C ALA A 538 9.74 37.57 6.24
N GLU A 539 8.92 38.52 6.71
CA GLU A 539 9.37 39.84 7.11
C GLU A 539 10.44 39.79 8.24
N ALA A 540 10.26 38.91 9.25
CA ALA A 540 11.21 38.72 10.33
C ALA A 540 12.55 38.12 9.88
N LEU A 541 12.57 37.44 8.73
CA LEU A 541 13.74 36.79 8.13
C LEU A 541 14.31 37.57 6.94
N ASP A 542 13.80 38.77 6.64
CA ASP A 542 14.19 39.62 5.51
C ASP A 542 14.01 38.95 4.15
N MET A 543 12.90 38.19 4.00
CA MET A 543 12.54 37.46 2.79
C MET A 543 11.34 38.11 2.08
N ASP A 544 11.37 38.09 0.74
CA ASP A 544 10.21 38.42 -0.07
C ASP A 544 9.11 37.33 0.07
N THR A 545 7.86 37.68 -0.25
CA THR A 545 6.75 36.71 -0.35
C THR A 545 6.12 36.75 -1.73
N THR A 546 5.69 35.58 -2.24
CA THR A 546 4.86 35.46 -3.45
C THR A 546 3.63 34.64 -3.14
N ALA A 547 2.42 35.16 -3.38
CA ALA A 547 1.19 34.40 -3.30
C ALA A 547 0.83 33.86 -4.68
N GLU A 548 0.57 32.55 -4.75
CA GLU A 548 0.28 31.83 -5.99
C GLU A 548 -1.21 31.57 -6.21
N GLY A 549 -1.56 31.28 -7.47
CA GLY A 549 -2.89 30.82 -7.83
C GLY A 549 -4.00 31.85 -7.61
N ILE A 550 -3.71 33.16 -7.71
CA ILE A 550 -4.71 34.20 -7.60
C ILE A 550 -5.54 34.26 -8.88
N GLU A 551 -6.85 34.04 -8.74
CA GLU A 551 -7.80 33.97 -9.86
C GLU A 551 -8.91 35.04 -9.78
N SER A 552 -9.14 35.66 -8.61
CA SER A 552 -10.23 36.62 -8.40
C SER A 552 -9.76 37.91 -7.72
N LEU A 553 -10.57 38.98 -7.89
CA LEU A 553 -10.24 40.30 -7.36
C LEU A 553 -10.32 40.37 -5.82
N ASP A 554 -11.24 39.62 -5.20
CA ASP A 554 -11.37 39.52 -3.74
C ASP A 554 -10.15 38.82 -3.09
N GLN A 555 -9.62 37.77 -3.74
CA GLN A 555 -8.37 37.16 -3.31
C GLN A 555 -7.21 38.14 -3.40
N LEU A 556 -7.08 38.87 -4.52
CA LEU A 556 -6.02 39.86 -4.71
C LEU A 556 -6.08 40.98 -3.67
N GLU A 557 -7.30 41.50 -3.38
CA GLU A 557 -7.49 42.55 -2.38
C GLU A 557 -7.08 42.06 -0.97
N MET A 558 -7.48 40.85 -0.62
CA MET A 558 -7.10 40.24 0.66
C MET A 558 -5.58 40.07 0.77
N ILE A 559 -4.93 39.49 -0.25
CA ILE A 559 -3.46 39.27 -0.28
C ILE A 559 -2.71 40.59 -0.17
N ARG A 560 -3.17 41.65 -0.84
CA ARG A 560 -2.61 43.01 -0.69
C ARG A 560 -2.79 43.56 0.72
N GLY A 561 -3.93 43.31 1.34
CA GLY A 561 -4.22 43.70 2.72
C GLY A 561 -3.31 43.01 3.73
N LEU A 562 -2.75 41.86 3.39
CA LEU A 562 -1.79 41.11 4.20
C LEU A 562 -0.32 41.45 3.90
N ASN A 563 -0.04 42.48 3.06
CA ASN A 563 1.32 42.94 2.70
C ASN A 563 2.21 41.90 1.99
N VAL A 564 1.65 40.97 1.27
CA VAL A 564 2.43 40.07 0.39
C VAL A 564 3.19 40.90 -0.65
N SER A 565 4.48 40.60 -0.90
CA SER A 565 5.33 41.39 -1.78
C SER A 565 4.99 41.21 -3.26
N HIS A 566 4.78 39.97 -3.69
CA HIS A 566 4.54 39.60 -5.08
C HIS A 566 3.32 38.69 -5.20
N VAL A 567 2.74 38.67 -6.38
CA VAL A 567 1.55 37.88 -6.71
C VAL A 567 1.73 37.22 -8.06
N GLN A 568 1.18 36.01 -8.17
CA GLN A 568 1.16 35.22 -9.41
C GLN A 568 -0.19 34.51 -9.54
N GLY A 569 -0.76 34.48 -10.75
CA GLY A 569 -2.01 33.79 -11.00
C GLY A 569 -2.69 34.22 -12.29
N TYR A 570 -3.76 33.54 -12.63
CA TYR A 570 -4.50 33.75 -13.87
C TYR A 570 -5.22 35.11 -13.90
N ILE A 571 -5.34 35.77 -12.76
CA ILE A 571 -5.86 37.14 -12.69
C ILE A 571 -4.99 38.13 -13.49
N TYR A 572 -3.70 37.83 -13.67
CA TYR A 572 -2.78 38.64 -14.46
C TYR A 572 -2.54 38.06 -15.86
N SER A 573 -2.13 36.80 -15.95
CA SER A 573 -1.92 36.09 -17.21
C SER A 573 -1.75 34.58 -16.95
N GLN A 574 -2.15 33.79 -17.94
CA GLN A 574 -1.63 32.43 -18.08
C GLN A 574 -0.17 32.47 -18.51
N ALA A 575 0.53 31.33 -18.35
CA ALA A 575 1.88 31.19 -18.86
C ALA A 575 1.87 31.24 -20.41
N VAL A 576 2.75 32.05 -21.00
CA VAL A 576 2.87 32.30 -22.45
C VAL A 576 4.20 31.82 -22.99
N SER A 577 4.33 31.67 -24.31
CA SER A 577 5.62 31.34 -24.95
C SER A 577 6.62 32.49 -24.81
N ASN A 578 7.92 32.20 -25.00
CA ASN A 578 8.95 33.24 -24.97
C ASN A 578 8.76 34.27 -26.12
N GLU A 579 8.27 33.84 -27.27
CA GLU A 579 7.98 34.72 -28.41
C GLU A 579 6.89 35.72 -28.05
N GLU A 580 5.78 35.26 -27.54
CA GLU A 580 4.67 36.11 -27.09
C GLU A 580 5.09 37.03 -25.94
N LEU A 581 5.91 36.52 -24.99
CA LEU A 581 6.48 37.32 -23.93
C LEU A 581 7.32 38.49 -24.45
N LEU A 582 8.20 38.22 -25.41
CA LEU A 582 9.06 39.26 -25.99
C LEU A 582 8.23 40.32 -26.74
N GLU A 583 7.20 39.93 -27.46
CA GLU A 583 6.26 40.85 -28.12
C GLU A 583 5.59 41.80 -27.12
N ARG A 584 5.07 41.23 -26.00
CA ARG A 584 4.44 42.00 -24.94
C ARG A 584 5.43 43.00 -24.25
N LEU A 585 6.64 42.55 -23.95
CA LEU A 585 7.67 43.40 -23.39
C LEU A 585 8.12 44.54 -24.35
N GLN A 586 8.22 44.26 -25.65
CA GLN A 586 8.52 45.27 -26.69
C GLN A 586 7.36 46.25 -26.84
N ALA A 587 6.14 45.83 -26.69
CA ALA A 587 4.93 46.70 -26.66
C ALA A 587 4.86 47.61 -25.41
N GLY A 588 5.78 47.42 -24.45
CA GLY A 588 5.83 48.21 -23.22
C GLY A 588 4.88 47.72 -22.09
N GLU A 589 4.43 46.47 -22.15
CA GLU A 589 3.55 45.88 -21.13
C GLU A 589 4.33 45.47 -19.85
N TRP A 590 4.87 46.52 -19.18
CA TRP A 590 5.60 46.34 -17.89
C TRP A 590 4.69 46.33 -16.66
N LYS A 591 3.42 46.66 -16.86
CA LYS A 591 2.36 46.63 -15.84
C LYS A 591 1.15 45.89 -16.39
N ILE A 592 0.72 44.88 -15.66
CA ILE A 592 -0.42 44.05 -16.04
C ILE A 592 -1.62 44.46 -15.17
N THR A 593 -2.68 44.94 -15.78
CA THR A 593 -3.94 45.20 -15.05
C THR A 593 -4.63 43.86 -14.72
N PRO A 594 -4.92 43.60 -13.43
CA PRO A 594 -5.58 42.36 -13.05
C PRO A 594 -6.99 42.28 -13.67
N THR A 595 -7.32 41.15 -14.28
CA THR A 595 -8.62 40.89 -14.92
C THR A 595 -9.14 39.54 -14.45
N GLY A 596 -10.29 39.53 -13.75
CA GLY A 596 -10.85 38.30 -13.22
C GLY A 596 -12.24 38.51 -12.61
N PRO A 597 -12.88 37.45 -12.10
CA PRO A 597 -14.14 37.54 -11.41
C PRO A 597 -13.99 38.36 -10.13
N ALA A 598 -15.07 39.12 -9.79
CA ALA A 598 -15.06 39.96 -8.59
C ALA A 598 -14.97 39.18 -7.28
N VAL A 599 -15.53 37.98 -7.26
CA VAL A 599 -15.62 37.11 -6.07
C VAL A 599 -15.25 35.68 -6.45
N THR A 600 -14.47 35.03 -5.58
CA THR A 600 -14.18 33.60 -5.67
C THR A 600 -15.48 32.81 -5.63
N ARG A 601 -15.75 32.05 -6.66
CA ARG A 601 -16.81 31.05 -6.63
C ARG A 601 -16.19 29.80 -6.00
N GLY A 602 -16.69 29.40 -4.82
CA GLY A 602 -16.25 28.15 -4.18
C GLY A 602 -16.26 26.99 -5.19
N ASP A 603 -15.26 26.14 -5.11
CA ASP A 603 -15.06 25.01 -6.03
C ASP A 603 -16.35 24.18 -6.12
N ARG A 604 -17.15 24.48 -7.12
CA ARG A 604 -18.07 23.50 -7.66
C ARG A 604 -17.18 22.63 -8.55
N HIS A 605 -16.92 21.40 -8.13
CA HIS A 605 -16.31 20.42 -9.00
C HIS A 605 -17.20 20.28 -10.23
N SER A 606 -16.94 21.08 -11.25
CA SER A 606 -17.62 21.01 -12.54
C SER A 606 -17.14 19.74 -13.22
N MET A 607 -17.84 18.64 -12.94
CA MET A 607 -17.58 17.35 -13.59
C MET A 607 -18.38 17.32 -14.89
N PHE A 608 -17.68 17.26 -16.03
CA PHE A 608 -18.30 16.98 -17.33
C PHE A 608 -18.24 15.49 -17.63
N ARG A 609 -18.79 14.66 -16.74
CA ARG A 609 -18.80 13.20 -16.90
C ARG A 609 -20.13 12.77 -17.51
N LYS A 610 -20.06 11.97 -18.58
CA LYS A 610 -21.24 11.27 -19.09
C LYS A 610 -21.59 10.12 -18.16
N ILE A 611 -22.85 10.06 -17.73
CA ILE A 611 -23.39 9.00 -16.89
C ILE A 611 -24.72 8.50 -17.46
N GLY A 612 -25.14 7.31 -17.05
CA GLY A 612 -26.46 6.77 -17.34
C GLY A 612 -27.50 7.27 -16.32
N VAL A 613 -28.71 7.54 -16.79
CA VAL A 613 -29.89 7.72 -15.94
C VAL A 613 -30.93 6.69 -16.35
N ILE A 614 -31.30 5.83 -15.42
CA ILE A 614 -32.27 4.77 -15.64
C ILE A 614 -33.60 5.22 -15.05
N HIS A 615 -34.65 5.19 -15.87
CA HIS A 615 -36.04 5.39 -15.46
C HIS A 615 -36.90 4.30 -16.10
N GLU A 616 -37.58 3.52 -15.26
CA GLU A 616 -38.31 2.34 -15.68
C GLU A 616 -37.44 1.39 -16.53
N ASN A 617 -37.76 1.22 -17.83
CA ASN A 617 -37.05 0.34 -18.75
C ASN A 617 -36.11 1.08 -19.72
N HIS A 618 -35.84 2.39 -19.48
CA HIS A 618 -35.05 3.21 -20.38
C HIS A 618 -33.80 3.73 -19.69
N CYS A 619 -32.70 3.83 -20.45
CA CYS A 619 -31.46 4.46 -20.02
C CYS A 619 -31.21 5.70 -20.89
N TYR A 620 -31.01 6.83 -20.23
CA TYR A 620 -30.72 8.13 -20.84
C TYR A 620 -29.25 8.48 -20.59
N ASN A 621 -28.53 8.93 -21.62
CA ASN A 621 -27.18 9.47 -21.43
C ASN A 621 -27.27 10.94 -21.06
N VAL A 622 -26.72 11.31 -19.90
CA VAL A 622 -26.72 12.67 -19.38
C VAL A 622 -25.29 13.11 -19.02
N VAL A 623 -25.12 14.40 -18.86
CA VAL A 623 -23.88 14.99 -18.36
C VAL A 623 -24.06 15.34 -16.89
N LEU A 624 -23.21 14.77 -16.04
CA LEU A 624 -23.08 15.12 -14.64
C LEU A 624 -22.35 16.46 -14.55
N ARG A 625 -23.01 17.49 -14.05
CA ARG A 625 -22.47 18.86 -13.91
C ARG A 625 -21.88 19.13 -12.55
N ASN A 626 -22.46 18.53 -11.53
CA ASN A 626 -22.05 18.71 -10.15
C ASN A 626 -22.41 17.47 -9.35
N LEU A 627 -21.57 17.12 -8.37
CA LEU A 627 -21.77 15.98 -7.48
C LEU A 627 -21.45 16.40 -6.05
N SER A 628 -22.32 16.01 -5.12
CA SER A 628 -22.12 16.18 -3.68
C SER A 628 -22.47 14.86 -2.96
N VAL A 629 -22.18 14.77 -1.69
CA VAL A 629 -22.47 13.60 -0.86
C VAL A 629 -23.98 13.24 -0.89
N SER A 630 -24.86 14.25 -0.98
CA SER A 630 -26.32 14.06 -0.88
C SER A 630 -27.07 14.24 -2.18
N GLY A 631 -26.43 14.68 -3.28
CA GLY A 631 -27.15 14.92 -4.52
C GLY A 631 -26.25 15.34 -5.68
N ALA A 632 -26.84 15.56 -6.84
CA ALA A 632 -26.14 15.96 -8.05
C ALA A 632 -26.95 16.91 -8.92
N LEU A 633 -26.28 17.58 -9.88
CA LEU A 633 -26.88 18.29 -10.98
C LEU A 633 -26.57 17.55 -12.28
N ILE A 634 -27.60 17.12 -12.98
CA ILE A 634 -27.48 16.43 -14.28
C ILE A 634 -28.09 17.30 -15.39
N GLU A 635 -27.61 17.12 -16.61
CA GLU A 635 -28.08 17.83 -17.79
C GLU A 635 -28.20 16.88 -18.98
N GLY A 636 -29.28 16.97 -19.74
CA GLY A 636 -29.47 16.19 -20.97
C GLY A 636 -30.85 15.59 -21.17
N ILE A 637 -31.73 15.64 -20.18
CA ILE A 637 -33.13 15.22 -20.27
C ILE A 637 -34.02 16.46 -20.16
N VAL A 638 -35.15 16.48 -20.88
CA VAL A 638 -36.02 17.65 -20.96
C VAL A 638 -37.36 17.38 -20.27
N ASN A 639 -37.87 18.36 -19.56
CA ASN A 639 -39.21 18.38 -18.95
C ASN A 639 -39.48 17.24 -17.97
N VAL A 640 -38.50 16.91 -17.14
CA VAL A 640 -38.67 15.90 -16.08
C VAL A 640 -39.47 16.52 -14.93
N PRO A 641 -40.58 15.92 -14.48
CA PRO A 641 -41.31 16.39 -13.31
C PRO A 641 -40.50 16.27 -12.01
N GLU A 642 -40.64 17.21 -11.09
CA GLU A 642 -40.16 17.06 -9.72
C GLU A 642 -40.85 15.86 -9.03
N GLY A 643 -40.12 15.14 -8.20
CA GLY A 643 -40.57 13.88 -7.58
C GLY A 643 -40.37 12.66 -8.45
N THR A 644 -39.81 12.78 -9.68
CA THR A 644 -39.45 11.62 -10.51
C THR A 644 -38.27 10.85 -9.89
N ASN A 645 -38.41 9.54 -9.78
CA ASN A 645 -37.34 8.70 -9.30
C ASN A 645 -36.43 8.20 -10.43
N PHE A 646 -35.14 8.40 -10.26
CA PHE A 646 -34.10 7.95 -11.17
C PHE A 646 -33.12 7.01 -10.47
N VAL A 647 -32.48 6.14 -11.23
CA VAL A 647 -31.28 5.44 -10.81
C VAL A 647 -30.12 5.97 -11.67
N LEU A 648 -29.16 6.62 -11.04
CA LEU A 648 -27.95 7.08 -11.71
C LEU A 648 -26.94 5.92 -11.79
N ASP A 649 -26.44 5.70 -12.99
CA ASP A 649 -25.40 4.72 -13.28
C ASP A 649 -24.06 5.44 -13.50
N PHE A 650 -23.18 5.35 -12.49
CA PHE A 650 -21.81 5.89 -12.55
C PHE A 650 -20.81 4.95 -13.21
N GLY A 651 -21.26 3.77 -13.67
CA GLY A 651 -20.41 2.69 -14.17
C GLY A 651 -19.92 1.74 -13.07
N ASP A 652 -19.32 0.62 -13.48
CA ASP A 652 -18.74 -0.39 -12.59
C ASP A 652 -19.69 -0.92 -11.49
N GLY A 653 -21.02 -0.98 -11.79
CA GLY A 653 -22.04 -1.41 -10.83
C GLY A 653 -22.38 -0.38 -9.74
N GLN A 654 -21.93 0.86 -9.89
CA GLN A 654 -22.23 1.96 -8.98
C GLN A 654 -23.56 2.60 -9.35
N LEU A 655 -24.62 2.22 -8.70
CA LEU A 655 -25.96 2.74 -8.92
C LEU A 655 -26.44 3.53 -7.70
N ALA A 656 -26.94 4.75 -7.95
CA ALA A 656 -27.51 5.58 -6.91
C ALA A 656 -29.00 5.84 -7.19
N VAL A 657 -29.87 5.40 -6.29
CA VAL A 657 -31.29 5.74 -6.30
C VAL A 657 -31.44 7.19 -5.90
N SER A 658 -32.23 7.92 -6.66
CA SER A 658 -32.35 9.37 -6.49
C SER A 658 -33.71 9.89 -6.90
N THR A 659 -34.08 11.07 -6.40
CA THR A 659 -35.30 11.77 -6.70
C THR A 659 -35.02 13.16 -7.27
N VAL A 660 -35.74 13.56 -8.32
CA VAL A 660 -35.64 14.90 -8.88
C VAL A 660 -36.28 15.89 -7.92
N VAL A 661 -35.48 16.76 -7.33
CA VAL A 661 -35.97 17.81 -6.39
C VAL A 661 -36.11 19.17 -7.04
N ARG A 662 -35.53 19.35 -8.23
CA ARG A 662 -35.64 20.59 -9.01
C ARG A 662 -35.47 20.30 -10.48
N SER A 663 -36.32 20.86 -11.32
CA SER A 663 -36.23 20.73 -12.77
C SER A 663 -36.28 22.09 -13.45
N MET A 664 -35.30 22.40 -14.30
CA MET A 664 -35.20 23.64 -15.07
C MET A 664 -34.79 23.34 -16.50
N GLY A 665 -35.77 23.17 -17.37
CA GLY A 665 -35.56 22.90 -18.79
C GLY A 665 -34.80 21.54 -18.98
N HIS A 666 -33.54 21.63 -19.34
CA HIS A 666 -32.68 20.46 -19.57
C HIS A 666 -31.75 20.09 -18.38
N GLN A 667 -31.90 20.82 -17.27
CA GLN A 667 -31.10 20.57 -16.04
C GLN A 667 -32.01 20.09 -14.90
N GLN A 668 -31.59 19.02 -14.20
CA GLN A 668 -32.29 18.48 -13.07
C GLN A 668 -31.33 18.43 -11.85
N GLY A 669 -31.79 19.02 -10.73
CA GLY A 669 -31.24 18.83 -9.42
C GLY A 669 -31.83 17.57 -8.79
N ILE A 670 -30.98 16.66 -8.37
CA ILE A 670 -31.36 15.36 -7.80
C ILE A 670 -30.82 15.19 -6.40
N GLU A 671 -31.59 14.50 -5.56
CA GLU A 671 -31.19 14.09 -4.20
C GLU A 671 -31.06 12.57 -4.16
N PHE A 672 -29.98 12.07 -3.54
CA PHE A 672 -29.71 10.65 -3.38
C PHE A 672 -30.47 10.09 -2.17
N GLU A 673 -31.01 8.88 -2.30
CA GLU A 673 -31.62 8.15 -1.19
C GLU A 673 -30.55 7.69 -0.17
N GLU A 674 -29.40 7.19 -0.66
CA GLU A 674 -28.22 6.88 0.14
C GLU A 674 -27.08 7.86 -0.17
N ARG A 675 -26.41 8.33 0.86
CA ARG A 675 -25.27 9.26 0.72
C ARG A 675 -24.10 8.59 0.03
N LEU A 676 -23.43 9.31 -0.86
CA LEU A 676 -22.17 8.88 -1.43
C LEU A 676 -21.05 8.95 -0.39
N VAL A 677 -20.02 8.11 -0.59
CA VAL A 677 -18.84 8.02 0.26
C VAL A 677 -17.58 8.44 -0.51
N ASN A 678 -16.50 8.74 0.21
CA ASN A 678 -15.22 9.12 -0.40
C ASN A 678 -14.62 7.94 -1.18
N ASP A 679 -14.16 8.18 -2.40
CA ASP A 679 -13.49 7.19 -3.26
C ASP A 679 -11.98 7.05 -2.97
N GLY A 680 -11.45 7.85 -2.04
CA GLY A 680 -10.03 7.92 -1.70
C GLY A 680 -9.22 8.91 -2.56
N ASN A 681 -9.85 9.60 -3.51
CA ASN A 681 -9.20 10.57 -4.41
C ASN A 681 -9.76 12.00 -4.28
N GLY A 682 -10.55 12.25 -3.25
CA GLY A 682 -11.32 13.47 -3.17
C GLY A 682 -12.58 13.48 -4.06
N GLY A 683 -12.89 12.37 -4.74
CA GLY A 683 -14.12 12.09 -5.43
C GLY A 683 -15.13 11.35 -4.55
N LEU A 684 -16.31 11.08 -5.12
CA LEU A 684 -17.41 10.41 -4.45
C LEU A 684 -17.83 9.15 -5.22
N CYS A 685 -18.18 8.08 -4.49
CA CYS A 685 -18.67 6.81 -5.03
C CYS A 685 -19.85 6.29 -4.20
N THR A 686 -20.59 5.30 -4.72
CA THR A 686 -21.64 4.63 -3.94
C THR A 686 -21.03 3.76 -2.84
N SER A 687 -21.69 3.67 -1.68
CA SER A 687 -21.25 2.83 -0.55
C SER A 687 -21.23 1.34 -0.94
N ARG A 688 -22.19 0.92 -1.74
CA ARG A 688 -22.28 -0.46 -2.25
C ARG A 688 -22.37 -0.48 -3.76
N ARG A 689 -21.90 -1.58 -4.34
CA ARG A 689 -22.10 -1.92 -5.74
C ARG A 689 -23.20 -2.95 -5.87
N ILE A 690 -23.95 -2.88 -6.95
CA ILE A 690 -24.97 -3.86 -7.27
C ILE A 690 -24.38 -4.87 -8.26
N SER A 691 -24.48 -6.15 -7.92
CA SER A 691 -23.96 -7.20 -8.78
C SER A 691 -24.62 -7.16 -10.16
N PRO A 692 -23.85 -7.24 -11.25
CA PRO A 692 -24.38 -7.32 -12.61
C PRO A 692 -25.43 -8.44 -12.79
N TYR A 693 -25.27 -9.55 -12.07
CA TYR A 693 -26.24 -10.64 -12.06
C TYR A 693 -27.60 -10.25 -11.46
N MET A 694 -27.61 -9.40 -10.43
CA MET A 694 -28.85 -8.90 -9.85
C MET A 694 -29.54 -7.92 -10.78
N LEU A 695 -28.79 -7.08 -11.47
CA LEU A 695 -29.31 -6.12 -12.45
C LEU A 695 -29.88 -6.85 -13.67
N ALA A 696 -29.16 -7.85 -14.20
CA ALA A 696 -29.68 -8.69 -15.28
C ALA A 696 -30.93 -9.45 -14.86
N ALA A 697 -30.97 -9.99 -13.65
CA ALA A 697 -32.15 -10.67 -13.11
C ALA A 697 -33.33 -9.73 -12.90
N ALA A 698 -33.08 -8.45 -12.59
CA ALA A 698 -34.10 -7.41 -12.50
C ALA A 698 -34.56 -6.86 -13.86
N GLY A 699 -33.89 -7.28 -14.96
CA GLY A 699 -34.19 -6.85 -16.32
C GLY A 699 -33.96 -5.36 -16.56
N MET A 700 -33.05 -4.72 -15.80
CA MET A 700 -32.72 -3.31 -15.96
C MET A 700 -31.86 -3.08 -17.21
N PRO A 701 -32.09 -2.03 -18.00
CA PRO A 701 -31.26 -1.68 -19.15
C PRO A 701 -29.93 -1.12 -18.66
N ILE A 702 -28.85 -1.89 -18.78
CA ILE A 702 -27.51 -1.47 -18.35
C ILE A 702 -26.67 -1.21 -19.58
N THR A 703 -26.16 0.01 -19.70
CA THR A 703 -25.39 0.47 -20.87
C THR A 703 -23.91 0.20 -20.81
N ASN A 704 -23.33 -0.08 -19.64
CA ASN A 704 -21.88 -0.09 -19.42
C ASN A 704 -21.36 -1.32 -18.62
N LEU A 705 -21.87 -2.53 -18.91
CA LEU A 705 -21.20 -3.74 -18.40
C LEU A 705 -19.99 -4.10 -19.27
N PRO A 706 -18.86 -4.54 -18.66
CA PRO A 706 -17.71 -5.00 -19.41
C PRO A 706 -18.07 -6.10 -20.41
N PRO A 707 -17.40 -6.17 -21.59
CA PRO A 707 -17.62 -7.23 -22.56
C PRO A 707 -17.40 -8.60 -21.92
N GLY A 708 -18.39 -9.50 -22.03
CA GLY A 708 -18.34 -10.87 -21.48
C GLY A 708 -19.34 -11.16 -20.35
N TYR A 709 -19.94 -10.16 -19.73
CA TYR A 709 -20.92 -10.36 -18.67
C TYR A 709 -22.27 -10.90 -19.14
N TYR A 710 -22.58 -10.81 -20.45
CA TYR A 710 -23.88 -11.19 -21.03
C TYR A 710 -23.94 -12.63 -21.56
N GLN A 711 -22.88 -13.42 -21.48
CA GLN A 711 -22.84 -14.72 -22.18
C GLN A 711 -23.69 -15.83 -21.57
N ASN A 712 -24.41 -15.62 -20.46
CA ASN A 712 -25.19 -16.68 -19.79
C ASN A 712 -26.57 -16.23 -19.27
N THR A 713 -27.26 -15.34 -19.90
CA THR A 713 -28.66 -15.05 -19.54
C THR A 713 -29.58 -15.35 -20.73
N ASP A 714 -30.34 -16.44 -20.63
CA ASP A 714 -31.50 -16.77 -21.48
C ASP A 714 -32.69 -15.80 -21.17
N ALA A 715 -32.44 -14.52 -20.95
CA ALA A 715 -33.49 -13.53 -20.75
C ALA A 715 -34.03 -13.09 -22.12
N GLU A 716 -35.26 -13.45 -22.44
CA GLU A 716 -35.95 -12.91 -23.59
C GLU A 716 -35.98 -11.36 -23.55
N PRO A 717 -35.66 -10.68 -24.67
CA PRO A 717 -35.72 -9.22 -24.73
C PRO A 717 -37.15 -8.74 -24.47
N ARG A 718 -37.32 -7.93 -23.41
CA ARG A 718 -38.62 -7.30 -23.13
C ARG A 718 -38.99 -6.34 -24.27
N PRO A 719 -40.30 -6.18 -24.58
CA PRO A 719 -40.74 -5.27 -25.63
C PRO A 719 -40.28 -3.83 -25.34
N LYS A 720 -39.65 -3.21 -26.36
CA LYS A 720 -39.21 -1.81 -26.28
C LYS A 720 -40.42 -0.92 -26.15
N THR A 721 -40.65 -0.38 -24.95
CA THR A 721 -41.57 0.72 -24.74
C THR A 721 -40.90 2.01 -25.26
N LEU A 722 -41.70 3.03 -25.69
CA LEU A 722 -41.15 4.33 -26.11
C LEU A 722 -40.55 5.05 -24.88
N PRO A 723 -39.42 5.78 -25.05
CA PRO A 723 -38.85 6.58 -23.98
C PRO A 723 -39.86 7.65 -23.51
N ILE A 724 -39.96 7.82 -22.18
CA ILE A 724 -40.92 8.75 -21.57
C ILE A 724 -40.41 10.19 -21.67
N PHE A 725 -39.08 10.38 -21.62
CA PHE A 725 -38.44 11.69 -21.68
C PHE A 725 -37.67 11.87 -22.99
N SER A 726 -37.63 13.07 -23.51
CA SER A 726 -36.81 13.45 -24.67
C SER A 726 -35.41 13.87 -24.22
N THR A 727 -34.40 13.57 -25.02
CA THR A 727 -33.03 14.03 -24.78
C THR A 727 -32.75 15.34 -25.49
N ALA A 728 -31.89 16.19 -24.93
CA ALA A 728 -31.58 17.52 -25.50
C ALA A 728 -30.89 17.47 -26.89
N GLY A 729 -30.46 16.27 -27.35
CA GLY A 729 -29.91 16.03 -28.68
C GLY A 729 -30.94 15.84 -29.79
N ASP A 730 -32.17 15.49 -29.45
CA ASP A 730 -33.22 15.16 -30.41
C ASP A 730 -33.84 16.40 -31.09
N TRP A 731 -33.51 17.60 -30.64
CA TRP A 731 -34.04 18.86 -31.15
C TRP A 731 -33.26 19.46 -32.35
N LYS A 732 -32.17 18.82 -32.82
CA LYS A 732 -31.41 19.32 -33.98
C LYS A 732 -31.80 18.69 -35.31
N SER A 733 -32.83 17.86 -35.37
CA SER A 733 -33.34 17.20 -36.58
C SER A 733 -34.83 17.46 -36.85
N GLY A 734 -35.36 18.59 -36.41
CA GLY A 734 -36.68 19.04 -36.75
C GLY A 734 -36.68 20.40 -37.47
#